data_09819d3384d755140bab0770c36f2c95
#
_entry.id   09819d3384d755140bab0770c36f2c95
#
_cell.length_a   1.000
_cell.length_b   1.000
_cell.length_c   1.000
_cell.angle_alpha   90.00
_cell.angle_beta   90.00
_cell.angle_gamma   90.00
#
_symmetry.space_group_name_H-M   'P 1'
#
loop_
_entity.id
_entity.type
_entity.pdbx_description
1 polymer ?
#
loop_
_entity_poly.entity_id
_entity_poly.type
_entity_poly.pdbx_seq_one_letter_code
_entity_poly.pdbx_strand_id
1 'polypeptide(L)'
;MIDLKKITNSLFNKPIKKKYKFYEDQVSLINQLENEYSSLKNEDLRKKTAEFRDRISNGSQLSDILVEAFTVVREASKRTLGQRHYDVQLIGGMVLNDGGISEMKTGEGKTLVSTLPVYLNSLTGKGVHVITVNDYLAQRDSEWMGQIFKFLGLDVGCLQNDMTDIDRKVAYNADITYGTNNEFGFDYLRDNMKHDFESMVQRGHNFAIVDEVDSILIDEARTPLIISGPSEVKSEMYNSINKLMPLLVDEDYDIDEKTKSINLSDKGIEHAEELLKTNGLLTGQSLFDIENISIIHHINQAARAHKLFVKNKDYIVKEGKVIIIDEFTGRMMEGRRYSDGLHQAIEAKENCKIQAENQTLASVTFQNYFRLYETLGGMTGTASTEAEEFMDIYGLPVLEIPTNEAVNRIDENDEIYMTVEEKYDAIIREITECNANQQPILVGTTSIEKSEEIAAMLEKLGFKRTNYIENKNTNVQKNTFSVLNAKYHEQEAKIIEQAGRLGAITIATNMAGRGTDIQLGGNLEAELKSFDKTNYDDDKKVSALRERIADEKQQVIKSGGLYVIGTERHESRRIDNQLRGRSGRQGDPGKSKFYLSLQDDLMRIFGSEDMESLLKKFGLKDGEPIVHPWINKALEKAQTKIESRNFDIRKNILQFDDVMNDQRKVVFEQRKDLMNDKEASETIIDMRYDYIEDLVKDYIPENSYPEQWDTLALRNKIKTNLLIDAPVDEWAGEEGIAEDEIIARLKKIIDQIMAIKEKKYGEEVIRKIEKTVLLQVLDILWREHLSRLEHLRTSVSLRGYGQRDPLNEYKTESFELFQSLLIRLREQVTAHLIRVEIVKKENLETKSEEREASESAKQKIEKNQKQTNSTPSAVKPNILDPKTFGKVGRNTPCPCGSGKKFKHCHGSA
;
A
#
# COMPACT_ATOMS: atom_id res chain seq x y z
N MET A 1 -0.77 13.35 47.26
CA MET A 1 -1.33 12.67 46.09
C MET A 1 -0.42 11.53 45.72
N ILE A 2 -0.91 10.31 45.88
CA ILE A 2 -0.19 9.08 45.52
C ILE A 2 -0.12 9.03 44.01
N ASP A 3 1.07 8.94 43.45
CA ASP A 3 1.36 8.98 42.03
C ASP A 3 0.81 7.70 41.37
N LEU A 4 -0.45 7.76 40.91
CA LEU A 4 -1.16 6.67 40.25
C LEU A 4 -0.39 6.09 39.03
N LYS A 5 0.41 6.92 38.32
CA LYS A 5 1.27 6.46 37.25
C LYS A 5 2.39 5.51 37.69
N LYS A 6 2.94 5.68 38.89
CA LYS A 6 3.93 4.75 39.45
C LYS A 6 3.31 3.41 39.86
N ILE A 7 2.06 3.42 40.32
CA ILE A 7 1.36 2.20 40.74
C ILE A 7 0.91 1.40 39.51
N THR A 8 0.38 2.04 38.45
CA THR A 8 0.02 1.38 37.20
C THR A 8 1.24 0.79 36.50
N ASN A 9 2.33 1.54 36.34
CA ASN A 9 3.59 1.03 35.80
C ASN A 9 4.17 -0.14 36.59
N SER A 10 4.01 -0.18 37.92
CA SER A 10 4.49 -1.28 38.79
C SER A 10 3.63 -2.55 38.63
N LEU A 11 2.34 -2.44 38.34
CA LEU A 11 1.44 -3.58 38.14
C LEU A 11 1.55 -4.18 36.71
N PHE A 12 1.73 -3.36 35.70
CA PHE A 12 1.96 -3.81 34.32
C PHE A 12 3.36 -4.38 34.08
N ASN A 13 4.37 -3.96 34.85
CA ASN A 13 5.74 -4.45 34.73
C ASN A 13 5.97 -5.88 35.29
N LYS A 14 5.09 -6.41 36.11
CA LYS A 14 5.26 -7.76 36.69
C LYS A 14 5.23 -8.89 35.65
N PRO A 15 4.24 -8.96 34.73
CA PRO A 15 4.20 -9.99 33.70
C PRO A 15 5.39 -9.87 32.73
N ILE A 16 5.77 -8.66 32.32
CA ILE A 16 6.92 -8.40 31.43
C ILE A 16 8.22 -8.87 32.07
N LYS A 17 8.48 -8.54 33.32
CA LYS A 17 9.67 -9.01 34.06
C LYS A 17 9.72 -10.53 34.22
N LYS A 18 8.55 -11.18 34.41
CA LYS A 18 8.50 -12.64 34.49
C LYS A 18 8.81 -13.28 33.14
N LYS A 19 8.29 -12.69 32.05
CA LYS A 19 8.53 -13.19 30.69
C LYS A 19 9.99 -12.99 30.28
N TYR A 20 10.59 -11.84 30.62
CA TYR A 20 12.01 -11.57 30.38
C TYR A 20 12.92 -12.57 31.12
N LYS A 21 12.63 -12.85 32.40
CA LYS A 21 13.37 -13.87 33.14
C LYS A 21 13.28 -15.26 32.54
N PHE A 22 12.12 -15.64 32.03
CA PHE A 22 11.96 -16.90 31.32
C PHE A 22 12.90 -16.98 30.09
N TYR A 23 13.03 -15.89 29.34
CA TYR A 23 13.95 -15.85 28.22
C TYR A 23 15.42 -15.97 28.66
N GLU A 24 15.81 -15.31 29.75
CA GLU A 24 17.15 -15.46 30.32
C GLU A 24 17.47 -16.94 30.70
N ASP A 25 16.49 -17.63 31.29
CA ASP A 25 16.61 -19.06 31.61
C ASP A 25 16.82 -19.90 30.34
N GLN A 26 16.07 -19.62 29.24
CA GLN A 26 16.26 -20.30 27.95
C GLN A 26 17.65 -20.00 27.34
N VAL A 27 18.11 -18.76 27.39
CA VAL A 27 19.47 -18.38 26.95
C VAL A 27 20.53 -19.18 27.70
N SER A 28 20.34 -19.39 29.01
CA SER A 28 21.27 -20.18 29.81
C SER A 28 21.35 -21.65 29.30
N LEU A 29 20.22 -22.23 28.90
CA LEU A 29 20.19 -23.57 28.32
C LEU A 29 20.88 -23.61 26.95
N ILE A 30 20.65 -22.61 26.08
CA ILE A 30 21.31 -22.47 24.78
C ILE A 30 22.84 -22.39 24.97
N ASN A 31 23.30 -21.60 25.95
CA ASN A 31 24.72 -21.47 26.24
C ASN A 31 25.35 -22.79 26.74
N GLN A 32 24.60 -23.62 27.46
CA GLN A 32 25.08 -24.93 27.90
C GLN A 32 25.27 -25.89 26.72
N LEU A 33 24.40 -25.85 25.71
CA LEU A 33 24.47 -26.68 24.50
C LEU A 33 25.56 -26.22 23.51
N GLU A 34 26.05 -24.99 23.59
CA GLU A 34 26.96 -24.40 22.60
C GLU A 34 28.21 -25.27 22.35
N ASN A 35 28.82 -25.79 23.39
CA ASN A 35 30.05 -26.62 23.27
C ASN A 35 29.79 -27.95 22.54
N GLU A 36 28.62 -28.55 22.79
CA GLU A 36 28.21 -29.79 22.12
C GLU A 36 28.02 -29.54 20.62
N TYR A 37 27.24 -28.53 20.26
CA TYR A 37 26.93 -28.24 18.87
C TYR A 37 28.13 -27.68 18.09
N SER A 38 29.08 -27.01 18.74
CA SER A 38 30.32 -26.56 18.12
C SER A 38 31.22 -27.73 17.69
N SER A 39 31.10 -28.87 18.37
CA SER A 39 31.89 -30.09 18.07
C SER A 39 31.31 -30.88 16.89
N LEU A 40 30.06 -30.66 16.48
CA LEU A 40 29.41 -31.35 15.40
C LEU A 40 30.02 -31.01 14.03
N LYS A 41 30.09 -32.01 13.13
CA LYS A 41 30.45 -31.77 11.73
C LYS A 41 29.33 -31.03 11.00
N ASN A 42 29.66 -30.31 9.92
CA ASN A 42 28.69 -29.58 9.09
C ASN A 42 27.51 -30.45 8.62
N GLU A 43 27.77 -31.69 8.22
CA GLU A 43 26.73 -32.62 7.80
C GLU A 43 25.78 -33.01 8.95
N ASP A 44 26.30 -33.17 10.17
CA ASP A 44 25.51 -33.60 11.32
C ASP A 44 24.66 -32.41 11.82
N LEU A 45 25.21 -31.16 11.77
CA LEU A 45 24.45 -29.97 12.05
C LEU A 45 23.31 -29.79 11.06
N ARG A 46 23.52 -30.03 9.78
CA ARG A 46 22.48 -30.01 8.73
C ARG A 46 21.40 -31.07 8.93
N LYS A 47 21.75 -32.28 9.39
CA LYS A 47 20.79 -33.34 9.70
C LYS A 47 19.82 -32.99 10.81
N LYS A 48 20.19 -32.05 11.71
CA LYS A 48 19.29 -31.57 12.78
C LYS A 48 17.99 -30.97 12.22
N THR A 49 18.03 -30.33 11.05
CA THR A 49 16.82 -29.80 10.39
C THR A 49 15.81 -30.93 10.08
N ALA A 50 16.28 -32.05 9.54
CA ALA A 50 15.41 -33.19 9.26
C ALA A 50 14.90 -33.85 10.56
N GLU A 51 15.78 -34.00 11.57
CA GLU A 51 15.40 -34.52 12.90
C GLU A 51 14.28 -33.65 13.54
N PHE A 52 14.41 -32.33 13.48
CA PHE A 52 13.38 -31.42 14.04
C PHE A 52 12.06 -31.50 13.27
N ARG A 53 12.09 -31.59 11.94
CA ARG A 53 10.89 -31.79 11.11
C ARG A 53 10.20 -33.12 11.45
N ASP A 54 10.96 -34.18 11.65
CA ASP A 54 10.41 -35.45 12.07
C ASP A 54 9.79 -35.40 13.47
N ARG A 55 10.41 -34.71 14.42
CA ARG A 55 9.83 -34.50 15.77
C ARG A 55 8.53 -33.71 15.72
N ILE A 56 8.45 -32.66 14.88
CA ILE A 56 7.22 -31.86 14.70
C ILE A 56 6.13 -32.71 14.06
N SER A 57 6.43 -33.50 13.03
CA SER A 57 5.47 -34.39 12.38
C SER A 57 4.94 -35.47 13.34
N ASN A 58 5.73 -35.87 14.34
CA ASN A 58 5.36 -36.79 15.40
C ASN A 58 4.64 -36.11 16.60
N GLY A 59 4.31 -34.79 16.49
CA GLY A 59 3.49 -34.08 17.45
C GLY A 59 4.22 -33.23 18.48
N SER A 60 5.56 -33.05 18.39
CA SER A 60 6.30 -32.12 19.26
C SER A 60 5.92 -30.68 18.91
N GLN A 61 5.82 -29.83 19.94
CA GLN A 61 5.56 -28.40 19.74
C GLN A 61 6.86 -27.66 19.40
N LEU A 62 6.75 -26.49 18.72
CA LEU A 62 7.91 -25.64 18.42
C LEU A 62 8.65 -25.21 19.68
N SER A 63 7.94 -24.99 20.81
CA SER A 63 8.52 -24.68 22.11
C SER A 63 9.48 -25.75 22.63
N ASP A 64 9.23 -27.03 22.31
CA ASP A 64 10.02 -28.14 22.81
C ASP A 64 11.40 -28.23 22.13
N ILE A 65 11.51 -27.70 20.92
CA ILE A 65 12.74 -27.74 20.12
C ILE A 65 13.44 -26.37 20.04
N LEU A 66 12.84 -25.31 20.63
CA LEU A 66 13.32 -23.93 20.50
C LEU A 66 14.80 -23.79 20.91
N VAL A 67 15.18 -24.33 22.06
CA VAL A 67 16.53 -24.23 22.60
C VAL A 67 17.55 -24.88 21.66
N GLU A 68 17.27 -26.09 21.18
CA GLU A 68 18.12 -26.80 20.25
C GLU A 68 18.19 -26.10 18.90
N ALA A 69 17.05 -25.65 18.35
CA ALA A 69 16.96 -24.95 17.07
C ALA A 69 17.76 -23.63 17.09
N PHE A 70 17.63 -22.83 18.17
CA PHE A 70 18.37 -21.58 18.31
C PHE A 70 19.86 -21.84 18.45
N THR A 71 20.27 -22.93 19.13
CA THR A 71 21.67 -23.35 19.21
C THR A 71 22.24 -23.71 17.84
N VAL A 72 21.45 -24.44 17.02
CA VAL A 72 21.82 -24.80 15.64
C VAL A 72 22.04 -23.54 14.78
N VAL A 73 21.10 -22.59 14.83
CA VAL A 73 21.22 -21.35 14.04
C VAL A 73 22.43 -20.52 14.50
N ARG A 74 22.65 -20.41 15.81
CA ARG A 74 23.81 -19.70 16.37
C ARG A 74 25.13 -20.27 15.86
N GLU A 75 25.28 -21.58 15.87
CA GLU A 75 26.50 -22.26 15.38
C GLU A 75 26.60 -22.15 13.84
N ALA A 76 25.49 -22.31 13.10
CA ALA A 76 25.48 -22.15 11.66
C ALA A 76 25.88 -20.72 11.24
N SER A 77 25.37 -19.70 11.91
CA SER A 77 25.73 -18.29 11.69
C SER A 77 27.22 -18.05 11.91
N LYS A 78 27.77 -18.62 12.99
CA LYS A 78 29.20 -18.53 13.30
C LYS A 78 30.06 -19.16 12.19
N ARG A 79 29.62 -20.29 11.63
CA ARG A 79 30.37 -21.00 10.57
C ARG A 79 30.25 -20.34 9.20
N THR A 80 29.09 -19.78 8.87
CA THR A 80 28.84 -19.21 7.55
C THR A 80 29.23 -17.75 7.44
N LEU A 81 28.85 -16.94 8.43
CA LEU A 81 29.05 -15.49 8.42
C LEU A 81 30.15 -15.03 9.38
N GLY A 82 30.71 -15.90 10.21
CA GLY A 82 31.63 -15.53 11.28
C GLY A 82 30.98 -14.76 12.44
N GLN A 83 29.66 -14.69 12.47
CA GLN A 83 28.88 -13.91 13.42
C GLN A 83 28.17 -14.84 14.41
N ARG A 84 28.53 -14.71 15.71
CA ARG A 84 27.86 -15.43 16.79
C ARG A 84 26.79 -14.55 17.40
N HIS A 85 25.57 -15.02 17.52
CA HIS A 85 24.48 -14.27 18.19
C HIS A 85 24.85 -13.97 19.65
N TYR A 86 24.65 -12.71 20.07
CA TYR A 86 24.76 -12.31 21.47
C TYR A 86 23.55 -12.82 22.27
N ASP A 87 23.70 -12.88 23.58
CA ASP A 87 22.64 -13.37 24.47
C ASP A 87 21.38 -12.48 24.39
N VAL A 88 21.54 -11.17 24.28
CA VAL A 88 20.43 -10.22 24.06
C VAL A 88 19.72 -10.44 22.72
N GLN A 89 20.45 -10.89 21.70
CA GLN A 89 19.88 -11.23 20.38
C GLN A 89 19.05 -12.51 20.44
N LEU A 90 19.44 -13.50 21.24
CA LEU A 90 18.63 -14.70 21.51
C LEU A 90 17.29 -14.33 22.17
N ILE A 91 17.31 -13.41 23.15
CA ILE A 91 16.09 -12.89 23.78
C ILE A 91 15.20 -12.20 22.72
N GLY A 92 15.79 -11.33 21.89
CA GLY A 92 15.07 -10.68 20.80
C GLY A 92 14.39 -11.68 19.85
N GLY A 93 15.10 -12.77 19.49
CA GLY A 93 14.57 -13.85 18.67
C GLY A 93 13.38 -14.59 19.30
N MET A 94 13.42 -14.81 20.63
CA MET A 94 12.30 -15.43 21.36
C MET A 94 11.08 -14.51 21.41
N VAL A 95 11.27 -13.19 21.58
CA VAL A 95 10.18 -12.22 21.53
C VAL A 95 9.46 -12.24 20.17
N LEU A 96 10.23 -12.28 19.07
CA LEU A 96 9.69 -12.39 17.72
C LEU A 96 8.92 -13.69 17.51
N ASN A 97 9.46 -14.81 18.04
CA ASN A 97 8.81 -16.12 17.93
C ASN A 97 7.46 -16.15 18.67
N ASP A 98 7.35 -15.45 19.78
CA ASP A 98 6.15 -15.37 20.60
C ASP A 98 5.11 -14.36 20.07
N GLY A 99 5.30 -13.82 18.88
CA GLY A 99 4.39 -12.84 18.27
C GLY A 99 4.44 -11.49 18.98
N GLY A 100 5.65 -10.98 19.28
CA GLY A 100 5.86 -9.66 19.86
C GLY A 100 6.77 -8.79 19.02
N ILE A 101 6.90 -7.53 19.44
CA ILE A 101 7.86 -6.58 18.87
C ILE A 101 9.11 -6.56 19.71
N SER A 102 10.23 -6.93 19.10
CA SER A 102 11.55 -6.79 19.68
C SER A 102 12.11 -5.39 19.38
N GLU A 103 12.05 -4.48 20.37
CA GLU A 103 12.70 -3.19 20.22
C GLU A 103 14.18 -3.32 20.54
N MET A 104 15.00 -3.34 19.50
CA MET A 104 16.46 -3.36 19.59
C MET A 104 17.02 -2.11 18.94
N LYS A 105 17.89 -1.40 19.64
CA LYS A 105 18.47 -0.16 19.11
C LYS A 105 19.17 -0.41 17.76
N THR A 106 19.22 0.63 16.94
CA THR A 106 19.86 0.53 15.63
C THR A 106 21.33 0.12 15.78
N GLY A 107 21.79 -0.84 14.97
CA GLY A 107 23.15 -1.38 15.07
C GLY A 107 23.29 -2.62 15.97
N GLU A 108 22.21 -3.09 16.62
CA GLU A 108 22.20 -4.31 17.46
C GLU A 108 22.03 -5.62 16.67
N GLY A 109 22.06 -5.57 15.33
CA GLY A 109 22.02 -6.75 14.48
C GLY A 109 20.63 -7.41 14.34
N LYS A 110 19.56 -6.61 14.25
CA LYS A 110 18.18 -7.09 14.11
C LYS A 110 18.02 -8.11 12.97
N THR A 111 18.62 -7.87 11.82
CA THR A 111 18.57 -8.78 10.66
C THR A 111 19.09 -10.18 11.00
N LEU A 112 20.16 -10.26 11.81
CA LEU A 112 20.70 -11.54 12.28
C LEU A 112 19.75 -12.21 13.29
N VAL A 113 19.14 -11.42 14.19
CA VAL A 113 18.15 -11.90 15.19
C VAL A 113 16.97 -12.59 14.52
N SER A 114 16.48 -12.07 13.41
CA SER A 114 15.33 -12.65 12.69
C SER A 114 15.58 -14.08 12.23
N THR A 115 16.86 -14.47 12.01
CA THR A 115 17.20 -15.83 11.54
C THR A 115 16.79 -16.92 12.52
N LEU A 116 16.74 -16.62 13.81
CA LEU A 116 16.40 -17.55 14.88
C LEU A 116 14.93 -18.03 14.77
N PRO A 117 13.92 -17.15 14.89
CA PRO A 117 12.52 -17.55 14.78
C PRO A 117 12.13 -17.94 13.35
N VAL A 118 12.77 -17.37 12.31
CA VAL A 118 12.54 -17.76 10.91
C VAL A 118 12.90 -19.23 10.70
N TYR A 119 14.06 -19.66 11.16
CA TYR A 119 14.45 -21.07 11.08
C TYR A 119 13.46 -21.96 11.82
N LEU A 120 13.16 -21.64 13.09
CA LEU A 120 12.27 -22.46 13.91
C LEU A 120 10.90 -22.65 13.26
N ASN A 121 10.29 -21.56 12.78
CA ASN A 121 8.96 -21.62 12.17
C ASN A 121 8.97 -22.25 10.76
N SER A 122 10.09 -22.17 10.01
CA SER A 122 10.21 -22.82 8.70
C SER A 122 10.18 -24.35 8.78
N LEU A 123 10.52 -24.91 9.95
CA LEU A 123 10.47 -26.37 10.18
C LEU A 123 9.06 -26.95 10.04
N THR A 124 8.02 -26.15 10.21
CA THR A 124 6.62 -26.56 10.03
C THR A 124 6.25 -26.88 8.58
N GLY A 125 7.06 -26.42 7.59
CA GLY A 125 6.76 -26.55 6.16
C GLY A 125 5.63 -25.66 5.64
N LYS A 126 4.99 -24.85 6.50
CA LYS A 126 3.89 -23.97 6.11
C LYS A 126 4.35 -22.68 5.40
N GLY A 127 5.64 -22.39 5.39
CA GLY A 127 6.24 -21.17 4.85
C GLY A 127 6.34 -20.04 5.88
N VAL A 128 7.42 -19.28 5.75
CA VAL A 128 7.72 -18.11 6.60
C VAL A 128 7.97 -16.90 5.71
N HIS A 129 7.36 -15.76 6.04
CA HIS A 129 7.55 -14.51 5.33
C HIS A 129 8.44 -13.56 6.14
N VAL A 130 9.45 -12.98 5.49
CA VAL A 130 10.30 -11.92 6.07
C VAL A 130 10.07 -10.65 5.25
N ILE A 131 9.46 -9.66 5.89
CA ILE A 131 8.91 -8.48 5.23
C ILE A 131 9.77 -7.27 5.54
N THR A 132 10.22 -6.59 4.49
CA THR A 132 11.09 -5.41 4.55
C THR A 132 10.43 -4.20 3.89
N VAL A 133 11.03 -3.00 4.06
CA VAL A 133 10.46 -1.75 3.54
C VAL A 133 10.75 -1.49 2.05
N ASN A 134 11.74 -2.17 1.45
CA ASN A 134 12.05 -1.98 0.03
C ASN A 134 12.74 -3.21 -0.59
N ASP A 135 12.73 -3.29 -1.93
CA ASP A 135 13.27 -4.41 -2.70
C ASP A 135 14.78 -4.62 -2.52
N TYR A 136 15.53 -3.52 -2.34
CA TYR A 136 16.97 -3.60 -2.09
C TYR A 136 17.28 -4.36 -0.80
N LEU A 137 16.57 -4.02 0.29
CA LEU A 137 16.75 -4.72 1.57
C LEU A 137 16.27 -6.16 1.48
N ALA A 138 15.13 -6.42 0.82
CA ALA A 138 14.64 -7.78 0.62
C ALA A 138 15.67 -8.66 -0.09
N GLN A 139 16.27 -8.16 -1.17
CA GLN A 139 17.31 -8.88 -1.89
C GLN A 139 18.59 -9.03 -1.07
N ARG A 140 19.10 -7.95 -0.48
CA ARG A 140 20.31 -7.97 0.34
C ARG A 140 20.21 -8.99 1.49
N ASP A 141 19.11 -8.94 2.22
CA ASP A 141 18.93 -9.74 3.43
C ASP A 141 18.63 -11.21 3.08
N SER A 142 17.92 -11.48 1.99
CA SER A 142 17.73 -12.84 1.49
C SER A 142 19.03 -13.49 1.03
N GLU A 143 19.93 -12.72 0.40
CA GLU A 143 21.25 -13.22 -0.02
C GLU A 143 22.18 -13.41 1.17
N TRP A 144 22.18 -12.48 2.10
CA TRP A 144 23.08 -12.47 3.26
C TRP A 144 22.67 -13.51 4.30
N MET A 145 21.45 -13.46 4.82
CA MET A 145 20.94 -14.43 5.80
C MET A 145 20.64 -15.78 5.16
N GLY A 146 20.35 -15.81 3.87
CA GLY A 146 20.15 -17.02 3.09
C GLY A 146 21.34 -17.99 3.12
N GLN A 147 22.57 -17.52 3.41
CA GLN A 147 23.72 -18.39 3.59
C GLN A 147 23.54 -19.32 4.80
N ILE A 148 22.96 -18.82 5.90
CA ILE A 148 22.67 -19.63 7.11
C ILE A 148 21.61 -20.69 6.77
N PHE A 149 20.51 -20.27 6.14
CA PHE A 149 19.39 -21.15 5.82
C PHE A 149 19.76 -22.25 4.83
N LYS A 150 20.47 -21.88 3.76
CA LYS A 150 20.98 -22.83 2.75
C LYS A 150 21.99 -23.81 3.37
N PHE A 151 22.85 -23.35 4.29
CA PHE A 151 23.75 -24.23 5.03
C PHE A 151 22.98 -25.27 5.85
N LEU A 152 21.84 -24.89 6.44
CA LEU A 152 20.96 -25.79 7.20
C LEU A 152 19.98 -26.59 6.32
N GLY A 153 20.01 -26.41 4.99
CA GLY A 153 19.22 -27.20 4.04
C GLY A 153 17.80 -26.68 3.82
N LEU A 154 17.59 -25.38 4.00
CA LEU A 154 16.32 -24.68 3.72
C LEU A 154 16.42 -23.87 2.43
N ASP A 155 15.29 -23.77 1.72
CA ASP A 155 15.17 -22.97 0.51
C ASP A 155 14.71 -21.54 0.85
N VAL A 156 15.29 -20.57 0.12
CA VAL A 156 15.01 -19.14 0.30
C VAL A 156 14.59 -18.52 -1.02
N GLY A 157 13.39 -17.95 -1.05
CA GLY A 157 12.85 -17.15 -2.14
C GLY A 157 12.92 -15.66 -1.83
N CYS A 158 12.96 -14.82 -2.86
CA CYS A 158 12.89 -13.37 -2.74
C CYS A 158 11.93 -12.82 -3.80
N LEU A 159 10.94 -12.07 -3.36
CA LEU A 159 10.00 -11.37 -4.23
C LEU A 159 10.61 -10.04 -4.66
N GLN A 160 10.51 -9.75 -5.94
CA GLN A 160 10.98 -8.50 -6.54
C GLN A 160 9.88 -7.93 -7.43
N ASN A 161 9.95 -6.63 -7.69
CA ASN A 161 9.13 -6.01 -8.71
C ASN A 161 9.32 -6.74 -10.05
N ASP A 162 8.36 -6.70 -10.94
CA ASP A 162 8.41 -7.25 -12.30
C ASP A 162 8.59 -8.78 -12.42
N MET A 163 8.47 -9.56 -11.33
CA MET A 163 8.47 -11.02 -11.40
C MET A 163 7.19 -11.56 -12.05
N THR A 164 7.34 -12.62 -12.85
CA THR A 164 6.20 -13.36 -13.38
C THR A 164 5.48 -14.17 -12.29
N ASP A 165 4.21 -14.52 -12.51
CA ASP A 165 3.44 -15.36 -11.57
C ASP A 165 4.12 -16.71 -11.30
N ILE A 166 4.80 -17.28 -12.31
CA ILE A 166 5.53 -18.54 -12.17
C ILE A 166 6.70 -18.36 -11.19
N ASP A 167 7.49 -17.32 -11.37
CA ASP A 167 8.64 -17.03 -10.51
C ASP A 167 8.19 -16.70 -9.08
N ARG A 168 7.08 -15.94 -8.94
CA ARG A 168 6.47 -15.67 -7.63
C ARG A 168 6.03 -16.95 -6.94
N LYS A 169 5.39 -17.87 -7.65
CA LYS A 169 4.96 -19.16 -7.11
C LYS A 169 6.14 -20.01 -6.64
N VAL A 170 7.26 -19.97 -7.35
CA VAL A 170 8.51 -20.63 -6.93
C VAL A 170 9.03 -19.98 -5.64
N ALA A 171 9.04 -18.64 -5.56
CA ALA A 171 9.51 -17.93 -4.37
C ALA A 171 8.63 -18.19 -3.14
N TYR A 172 7.30 -18.23 -3.30
CA TYR A 172 6.38 -18.57 -2.20
C TYR A 172 6.46 -20.06 -1.77
N ASN A 173 6.85 -20.94 -2.67
CA ASN A 173 7.01 -22.36 -2.34
C ASN A 173 8.32 -22.67 -1.60
N ALA A 174 9.26 -21.74 -1.52
CA ALA A 174 10.42 -21.85 -0.67
C ALA A 174 10.03 -21.93 0.82
N ASP A 175 10.90 -22.47 1.67
CA ASP A 175 10.68 -22.52 3.13
C ASP A 175 10.55 -21.13 3.73
N ILE A 176 11.32 -20.18 3.19
CA ILE A 176 11.42 -18.79 3.63
C ILE A 176 11.29 -17.86 2.41
N THR A 177 10.41 -16.88 2.49
CA THR A 177 10.19 -15.91 1.42
C THR A 177 10.43 -14.51 1.93
N TYR A 178 11.40 -13.80 1.32
CA TYR A 178 11.67 -12.38 1.55
C TYR A 178 10.90 -11.53 0.54
N GLY A 179 10.48 -10.34 0.94
CA GLY A 179 9.83 -9.39 0.05
C GLY A 179 9.42 -8.11 0.75
N THR A 180 8.85 -7.18 0.01
CA THR A 180 8.30 -5.94 0.61
C THR A 180 6.85 -6.13 1.03
N ASN A 181 6.41 -5.31 2.00
CA ASN A 181 5.01 -5.26 2.42
C ASN A 181 4.04 -5.06 1.24
N ASN A 182 4.43 -4.24 0.25
CA ASN A 182 3.65 -3.97 -0.94
C ASN A 182 3.50 -5.23 -1.81
N GLU A 183 4.60 -5.95 -2.10
CA GLU A 183 4.55 -7.15 -2.93
C GLU A 183 3.67 -8.24 -2.31
N PHE A 184 3.84 -8.51 -1.02
CA PHE A 184 2.99 -9.48 -0.32
C PHE A 184 1.51 -9.08 -0.33
N GLY A 185 1.20 -7.82 -0.07
CA GLY A 185 -0.17 -7.34 -0.03
C GLY A 185 -0.82 -7.27 -1.42
N PHE A 186 -0.08 -6.86 -2.46
CA PHE A 186 -0.59 -6.87 -3.83
C PHE A 186 -0.78 -8.30 -4.36
N ASP A 187 0.11 -9.24 -4.01
CA ASP A 187 -0.06 -10.65 -4.38
C ASP A 187 -1.31 -11.25 -3.72
N TYR A 188 -1.58 -10.91 -2.44
CA TYR A 188 -2.83 -11.29 -1.79
C TYR A 188 -4.06 -10.79 -2.54
N LEU A 189 -4.06 -9.52 -2.97
CA LEU A 189 -5.16 -8.97 -3.75
C LEU A 189 -5.27 -9.64 -5.13
N ARG A 190 -4.15 -9.83 -5.85
CA ARG A 190 -4.11 -10.50 -7.16
C ARG A 190 -4.64 -11.93 -7.08
N ASP A 191 -4.23 -12.69 -6.08
CA ASP A 191 -4.68 -14.08 -5.89
C ASP A 191 -6.18 -14.17 -5.66
N ASN A 192 -6.75 -13.23 -4.90
CA ASN A 192 -8.20 -13.20 -4.68
C ASN A 192 -9.01 -12.70 -5.89
N MET A 193 -8.35 -12.27 -6.98
CA MET A 193 -8.99 -11.92 -8.26
C MET A 193 -8.84 -13.03 -9.31
N LYS A 194 -8.07 -14.10 -9.05
CA LYS A 194 -7.87 -15.22 -9.98
C LYS A 194 -9.06 -16.16 -10.01
N HIS A 195 -9.26 -16.85 -11.15
CA HIS A 195 -10.40 -17.75 -11.36
C HIS A 195 -10.06 -19.24 -11.14
N ASP A 196 -8.78 -19.56 -11.00
CA ASP A 196 -8.29 -20.91 -10.80
C ASP A 196 -7.34 -20.98 -9.60
N PHE A 197 -7.56 -21.99 -8.76
CA PHE A 197 -6.75 -22.22 -7.56
C PHE A 197 -5.28 -22.47 -7.89
N GLU A 198 -5.01 -23.18 -8.99
CA GLU A 198 -3.65 -23.46 -9.43
C GLU A 198 -2.88 -22.21 -9.88
N SER A 199 -3.57 -21.15 -10.27
CA SER A 199 -2.96 -19.89 -10.68
C SER A 199 -2.58 -18.99 -9.50
N MET A 200 -3.05 -19.29 -8.28
CA MET A 200 -2.67 -18.56 -7.07
C MET A 200 -1.20 -18.80 -6.74
N VAL A 201 -0.53 -17.74 -6.23
CA VAL A 201 0.90 -17.79 -5.93
C VAL A 201 1.19 -17.99 -4.45
N GLN A 202 0.35 -17.45 -3.55
CA GLN A 202 0.53 -17.55 -2.10
C GLN A 202 0.00 -18.88 -1.54
N ARG A 203 0.68 -19.42 -0.51
CA ARG A 203 0.28 -20.66 0.17
C ARG A 203 -0.57 -20.45 1.42
N GLY A 204 -0.54 -19.26 1.99
CA GLY A 204 -1.20 -18.91 3.24
C GLY A 204 -0.37 -17.95 4.10
N HIS A 205 -0.86 -17.63 5.30
CA HIS A 205 -0.30 -16.63 6.20
C HIS A 205 0.00 -17.26 7.58
N ASN A 206 1.02 -18.12 7.65
CA ASN A 206 1.36 -18.82 8.89
C ASN A 206 2.17 -17.95 9.84
N PHE A 207 3.40 -17.57 9.45
CA PHE A 207 4.32 -16.80 10.29
C PHE A 207 4.98 -15.70 9.48
N ALA A 208 5.01 -14.48 10.03
CA ALA A 208 5.76 -13.38 9.41
C ALA A 208 6.58 -12.60 10.43
N ILE A 209 7.75 -12.13 9.96
CA ILE A 209 8.54 -11.10 10.64
C ILE A 209 8.54 -9.84 9.81
N VAL A 210 8.20 -8.71 10.44
CA VAL A 210 8.23 -7.39 9.83
C VAL A 210 9.46 -6.66 10.34
N ASP A 211 10.42 -6.41 9.46
CA ASP A 211 11.57 -5.54 9.76
C ASP A 211 11.17 -4.08 9.60
N GLU A 212 11.69 -3.21 10.47
CA GLU A 212 11.28 -1.82 10.57
C GLU A 212 9.75 -1.70 10.74
N VAL A 213 9.20 -2.48 11.67
CA VAL A 213 7.76 -2.65 11.89
C VAL A 213 7.02 -1.33 12.10
N ASP A 214 7.65 -0.34 12.67
CA ASP A 214 7.11 1.00 12.89
C ASP A 214 6.94 1.80 11.59
N SER A 215 7.79 1.58 10.57
CA SER A 215 7.57 2.16 9.25
C SER A 215 6.35 1.54 8.56
N ILE A 216 6.31 0.22 8.56
CA ILE A 216 5.30 -0.53 7.80
C ILE A 216 3.93 -0.44 8.46
N LEU A 217 3.85 -0.68 9.78
CA LEU A 217 2.56 -0.76 10.49
C LEU A 217 2.03 0.58 11.00
N ILE A 218 2.86 1.62 11.06
CA ILE A 218 2.45 2.96 11.50
C ILE A 218 2.49 3.98 10.36
N ASP A 219 3.68 4.21 9.75
CA ASP A 219 3.82 5.28 8.76
C ASP A 219 3.11 4.98 7.45
N GLU A 220 3.32 3.79 6.88
CA GLU A 220 2.71 3.37 5.61
C GLU A 220 1.25 2.95 5.78
N ALA A 221 0.83 2.60 6.99
CA ALA A 221 -0.52 2.14 7.29
C ALA A 221 -1.59 3.26 7.29
N ARG A 222 -1.27 4.44 6.75
CA ARG A 222 -2.22 5.55 6.54
C ARG A 222 -3.07 5.39 5.27
N THR A 223 -2.59 4.62 4.31
CA THR A 223 -3.26 4.38 3.02
C THR A 223 -3.43 2.89 2.77
N PRO A 224 -4.58 2.44 2.24
CA PRO A 224 -4.77 1.04 1.87
C PRO A 224 -3.98 0.71 0.60
N LEU A 225 -3.72 -0.58 0.39
CA LEU A 225 -3.31 -1.13 -0.88
C LEU A 225 -4.52 -1.22 -1.81
N ILE A 226 -4.41 -0.67 -3.01
CA ILE A 226 -5.51 -0.60 -3.97
C ILE A 226 -5.04 -1.09 -5.34
N ILE A 227 -5.75 -2.05 -5.91
CA ILE A 227 -5.68 -2.38 -7.33
C ILE A 227 -6.81 -1.67 -8.03
N SER A 228 -6.50 -0.81 -8.99
CA SER A 228 -7.49 -0.08 -9.78
C SER A 228 -7.42 -0.45 -11.26
N GLY A 229 -8.54 -0.34 -11.94
CA GLY A 229 -8.66 -0.56 -13.38
C GLY A 229 -9.62 0.45 -14.00
N PRO A 230 -9.64 0.56 -15.34
CA PRO A 230 -10.54 1.48 -16.02
C PRO A 230 -12.00 1.09 -15.76
N SER A 231 -12.80 2.09 -15.40
CA SER A 231 -14.26 1.97 -15.24
C SER A 231 -14.97 2.29 -16.57
N GLU A 232 -16.07 1.61 -16.83
CA GLU A 232 -16.99 1.96 -17.93
C GLU A 232 -17.96 3.09 -17.55
N VAL A 233 -17.64 3.90 -16.52
CA VAL A 233 -18.54 4.90 -15.98
C VAL A 233 -18.91 5.95 -17.01
N LYS A 234 -20.21 6.22 -17.08
CA LYS A 234 -20.84 7.18 -17.95
C LYS A 234 -20.37 8.60 -17.63
N SER A 235 -19.49 9.15 -18.48
CA SER A 235 -19.06 10.55 -18.44
C SER A 235 -20.22 11.57 -18.45
N GLU A 236 -21.43 11.12 -18.74
CA GLU A 236 -22.67 11.90 -18.79
C GLU A 236 -23.06 12.51 -17.45
N MET A 237 -22.82 11.79 -16.31
CA MET A 237 -23.19 12.27 -14.98
C MET A 237 -22.34 13.48 -14.58
N TYR A 238 -21.02 13.44 -14.81
CA TYR A 238 -20.14 14.59 -14.55
C TYR A 238 -20.55 15.83 -15.32
N ASN A 239 -20.91 15.67 -16.60
CA ASN A 239 -21.39 16.79 -17.42
C ASN A 239 -22.76 17.32 -16.96
N SER A 240 -23.65 16.45 -16.51
CA SER A 240 -24.97 16.83 -16.03
C SER A 240 -24.87 17.65 -14.73
N ILE A 241 -24.08 17.16 -13.78
CA ILE A 241 -23.88 17.84 -12.49
C ILE A 241 -23.07 19.13 -12.67
N ASN A 242 -22.04 19.13 -13.53
CA ASN A 242 -21.27 20.34 -13.82
C ASN A 242 -22.14 21.51 -14.28
N LYS A 243 -23.22 21.25 -15.03
CA LYS A 243 -24.16 22.29 -15.47
C LYS A 243 -24.99 22.89 -14.34
N LEU A 244 -25.14 22.17 -13.23
CA LEU A 244 -25.88 22.64 -12.05
C LEU A 244 -25.02 23.50 -11.12
N MET A 245 -23.71 23.28 -11.10
CA MET A 245 -22.80 24.00 -10.18
C MET A 245 -22.86 25.55 -10.27
N PRO A 246 -22.97 26.17 -11.46
CA PRO A 246 -23.08 27.61 -11.57
C PRO A 246 -24.41 28.17 -11.04
N LEU A 247 -25.42 27.34 -10.80
CA LEU A 247 -26.72 27.74 -10.26
C LEU A 247 -26.72 27.82 -8.73
N LEU A 248 -25.80 27.14 -8.08
CA LEU A 248 -25.61 27.21 -6.64
C LEU A 248 -24.81 28.44 -6.26
N VAL A 249 -25.24 29.14 -5.20
CA VAL A 249 -24.67 30.39 -4.72
C VAL A 249 -23.65 30.14 -3.59
N ASP A 250 -22.87 31.14 -3.21
CA ASP A 250 -21.83 30.99 -2.19
C ASP A 250 -22.38 30.59 -0.81
N GLU A 251 -23.62 30.98 -0.50
CA GLU A 251 -24.31 30.65 0.75
C GLU A 251 -24.71 29.16 0.84
N ASP A 252 -24.72 28.44 -0.31
CA ASP A 252 -25.03 27.02 -0.38
C ASP A 252 -23.84 26.13 0.05
N TYR A 253 -22.67 26.72 0.33
CA TYR A 253 -21.46 26.00 0.64
C TYR A 253 -20.85 26.36 2.00
N ASP A 254 -20.42 25.36 2.74
CA ASP A 254 -19.53 25.51 3.88
C ASP A 254 -18.09 25.14 3.45
N ILE A 255 -17.22 26.18 3.38
CA ILE A 255 -15.85 26.02 2.90
C ILE A 255 -14.87 26.12 4.07
N ASP A 256 -14.05 25.11 4.27
CA ASP A 256 -12.89 25.16 5.17
C ASP A 256 -11.58 25.20 4.35
N GLU A 257 -11.01 26.39 4.26
CA GLU A 257 -9.77 26.62 3.51
C GLU A 257 -8.56 25.90 4.13
N LYS A 258 -8.58 25.65 5.46
CA LYS A 258 -7.45 25.00 6.17
C LYS A 258 -7.36 23.51 5.86
N THR A 259 -8.51 22.87 5.75
CA THR A 259 -8.57 21.42 5.42
C THR A 259 -8.79 21.19 3.93
N LYS A 260 -8.95 22.26 3.12
CA LYS A 260 -9.34 22.19 1.69
C LYS A 260 -10.57 21.31 1.49
N SER A 261 -11.54 21.42 2.38
CA SER A 261 -12.80 20.72 2.32
C SER A 261 -13.95 21.66 2.02
N ILE A 262 -14.95 21.16 1.31
CA ILE A 262 -16.18 21.86 0.99
C ILE A 262 -17.34 20.92 1.18
N ASN A 263 -18.39 21.40 1.83
CA ASN A 263 -19.64 20.68 2.00
C ASN A 263 -20.79 21.59 1.57
N LEU A 264 -21.95 21.00 1.25
CA LEU A 264 -23.16 21.78 1.09
C LEU A 264 -23.71 22.17 2.47
N SER A 265 -24.14 23.40 2.62
CA SER A 265 -24.88 23.87 3.79
C SER A 265 -26.30 23.27 3.80
N ASP A 266 -27.04 23.37 4.90
CA ASP A 266 -28.44 22.87 4.96
C ASP A 266 -29.28 23.48 3.85
N LYS A 267 -29.12 24.77 3.58
CA LYS A 267 -29.79 25.47 2.46
C LYS A 267 -29.30 24.96 1.10
N GLY A 268 -28.02 24.72 0.98
CA GLY A 268 -27.39 24.15 -0.23
C GLY A 268 -27.90 22.77 -0.57
N ILE A 269 -28.20 21.95 0.43
CA ILE A 269 -28.79 20.61 0.25
C ILE A 269 -30.21 20.75 -0.33
N GLU A 270 -31.07 21.58 0.28
CA GLU A 270 -32.43 21.84 -0.21
C GLU A 270 -32.43 22.40 -1.66
N HIS A 271 -31.54 23.35 -1.95
CA HIS A 271 -31.41 23.95 -3.27
C HIS A 271 -30.88 22.92 -4.31
N ALA A 272 -29.91 22.08 -3.94
CA ALA A 272 -29.41 21.02 -4.79
C ALA A 272 -30.49 19.96 -5.08
N GLU A 273 -31.30 19.57 -4.10
CA GLU A 273 -32.44 18.65 -4.29
C GLU A 273 -33.47 19.20 -5.28
N GLU A 274 -33.81 20.49 -5.17
CA GLU A 274 -34.73 21.14 -6.09
C GLU A 274 -34.21 21.16 -7.53
N LEU A 275 -32.92 21.48 -7.71
CA LEU A 275 -32.27 21.50 -9.02
C LEU A 275 -32.20 20.09 -9.63
N LEU A 276 -31.89 19.07 -8.82
CA LEU A 276 -31.82 17.67 -9.26
C LEU A 276 -33.20 17.12 -9.64
N LYS A 277 -34.25 17.43 -8.84
CA LYS A 277 -35.65 17.06 -9.15
C LYS A 277 -36.10 17.68 -10.47
N THR A 278 -35.81 18.98 -10.67
CA THR A 278 -36.18 19.70 -11.89
C THR A 278 -35.52 19.11 -13.14
N ASN A 279 -34.29 18.59 -13.01
CA ASN A 279 -33.54 18.00 -14.12
C ASN A 279 -33.75 16.47 -14.23
N GLY A 280 -34.61 15.86 -13.42
CA GLY A 280 -34.90 14.41 -13.45
C GLY A 280 -33.72 13.53 -13.08
N LEU A 281 -32.80 14.04 -12.30
CA LEU A 281 -31.60 13.31 -11.86
C LEU A 281 -31.77 12.66 -10.47
N LEU A 282 -32.71 13.14 -9.64
CA LEU A 282 -32.95 12.59 -8.31
C LEU A 282 -33.96 11.44 -8.40
N THR A 283 -33.63 10.32 -7.76
CA THR A 283 -34.50 9.17 -7.55
C THR A 283 -35.02 9.22 -6.10
N GLY A 284 -36.31 8.98 -5.88
CA GLY A 284 -36.86 9.05 -4.52
C GLY A 284 -37.16 10.47 -4.04
N GLN A 285 -37.10 10.71 -2.74
CA GLN A 285 -37.50 11.96 -2.10
C GLN A 285 -36.34 12.83 -1.62
N SER A 286 -35.24 12.24 -1.21
CA SER A 286 -34.08 12.94 -0.65
C SER A 286 -32.78 12.60 -1.39
N LEU A 287 -31.85 13.55 -1.36
CA LEU A 287 -30.49 13.36 -1.84
C LEU A 287 -29.76 12.25 -1.05
N PHE A 288 -30.16 12.01 0.21
CA PHE A 288 -29.54 11.03 1.09
C PHE A 288 -30.15 9.62 0.98
N ASP A 289 -31.08 9.38 0.08
CA ASP A 289 -31.57 8.03 -0.20
C ASP A 289 -30.43 7.17 -0.79
N ILE A 290 -30.42 5.88 -0.45
CA ILE A 290 -29.35 4.93 -0.85
C ILE A 290 -29.12 4.93 -2.36
N GLU A 291 -30.16 5.13 -3.14
CA GLU A 291 -30.10 5.19 -4.61
C GLU A 291 -29.35 6.42 -5.15
N ASN A 292 -29.24 7.50 -4.36
CA ASN A 292 -28.63 8.77 -4.72
C ASN A 292 -27.18 8.95 -4.22
N ILE A 293 -26.59 7.96 -3.56
CA ILE A 293 -25.24 8.04 -3.00
C ILE A 293 -24.20 8.48 -4.05
N SER A 294 -24.29 7.95 -5.28
CA SER A 294 -23.38 8.35 -6.36
C SER A 294 -23.57 9.81 -6.79
N ILE A 295 -24.79 10.33 -6.70
CA ILE A 295 -25.11 11.74 -7.04
C ILE A 295 -24.46 12.69 -6.03
N ILE A 296 -24.56 12.37 -4.73
CA ILE A 296 -23.88 13.13 -3.66
C ILE A 296 -22.38 13.20 -3.92
N HIS A 297 -21.78 12.09 -4.24
CA HIS A 297 -20.36 12.02 -4.56
C HIS A 297 -19.99 12.97 -5.71
N HIS A 298 -20.71 12.89 -6.83
CA HIS A 298 -20.45 13.75 -7.99
C HIS A 298 -20.67 15.23 -7.69
N ILE A 299 -21.67 15.59 -6.88
CA ILE A 299 -21.91 16.98 -6.45
C ILE A 299 -20.74 17.48 -5.62
N ASN A 300 -20.29 16.70 -4.64
CA ASN A 300 -19.17 17.08 -3.79
C ASN A 300 -17.88 17.28 -4.61
N GLN A 301 -17.58 16.40 -5.56
CA GLN A 301 -16.41 16.55 -6.42
C GLN A 301 -16.53 17.74 -7.37
N ALA A 302 -17.72 17.99 -7.93
CA ALA A 302 -17.96 19.17 -8.76
C ALA A 302 -17.84 20.47 -7.94
N ALA A 303 -18.38 20.51 -6.72
CA ALA A 303 -18.22 21.65 -5.81
C ALA A 303 -16.75 21.91 -5.48
N ARG A 304 -15.98 20.88 -5.14
CA ARG A 304 -14.53 20.96 -4.93
C ARG A 304 -13.81 21.51 -6.15
N ALA A 305 -14.11 20.97 -7.33
CA ALA A 305 -13.50 21.40 -8.58
C ALA A 305 -13.76 22.89 -8.88
N HIS A 306 -14.99 23.37 -8.62
CA HIS A 306 -15.38 24.76 -8.92
C HIS A 306 -14.86 25.77 -7.90
N LYS A 307 -14.85 25.44 -6.61
CA LYS A 307 -14.57 26.38 -5.51
C LYS A 307 -13.15 26.32 -4.98
N LEU A 308 -12.51 25.14 -4.97
CA LEU A 308 -11.20 24.95 -4.32
C LEU A 308 -10.05 24.84 -5.31
N PHE A 309 -10.30 24.46 -6.56
CA PHE A 309 -9.23 24.23 -7.55
C PHE A 309 -9.23 25.30 -8.62
N VAL A 310 -8.12 26.04 -8.72
CA VAL A 310 -7.97 27.22 -9.58
C VAL A 310 -7.04 26.91 -10.76
N LYS A 311 -7.48 27.24 -11.97
CA LYS A 311 -6.67 27.10 -13.19
C LYS A 311 -5.40 27.96 -13.10
N ASN A 312 -4.29 27.45 -13.59
CA ASN A 312 -2.94 28.03 -13.57
C ASN A 312 -2.30 28.10 -12.16
N LYS A 313 -2.96 27.60 -11.13
CA LYS A 313 -2.44 27.46 -9.78
C LYS A 313 -2.34 25.97 -9.40
N ASP A 314 -3.47 25.27 -9.41
CA ASP A 314 -3.53 23.85 -9.02
C ASP A 314 -3.45 22.91 -10.23
N TYR A 315 -3.84 23.38 -11.40
CA TYR A 315 -3.77 22.63 -12.67
C TYR A 315 -3.71 23.57 -13.87
N ILE A 316 -3.27 23.02 -15.02
CA ILE A 316 -3.31 23.68 -16.33
C ILE A 316 -4.09 22.81 -17.33
N VAL A 317 -4.58 23.45 -18.39
CA VAL A 317 -5.17 22.75 -19.55
C VAL A 317 -4.22 22.87 -20.73
N LYS A 318 -3.67 21.74 -21.17
CA LYS A 318 -2.74 21.66 -22.31
C LYS A 318 -3.26 20.58 -23.27
N GLU A 319 -3.41 20.92 -24.53
CA GLU A 319 -3.90 19.98 -25.59
C GLU A 319 -5.24 19.28 -25.25
N GLY A 320 -6.16 20.00 -24.57
CA GLY A 320 -7.44 19.44 -24.16
C GLY A 320 -7.38 18.45 -23.01
N LYS A 321 -6.26 18.40 -22.26
CA LYS A 321 -6.07 17.56 -21.07
C LYS A 321 -5.76 18.44 -19.87
N VAL A 322 -6.28 18.05 -18.73
CA VAL A 322 -5.94 18.63 -17.42
C VAL A 322 -4.64 18.01 -16.93
N ILE A 323 -3.66 18.86 -16.57
CA ILE A 323 -2.38 18.46 -15.99
C ILE A 323 -2.26 19.11 -14.62
N ILE A 324 -1.95 18.31 -13.61
CA ILE A 324 -1.78 18.77 -12.22
C ILE A 324 -0.51 19.61 -12.11
N ILE A 325 -0.57 20.68 -11.33
CA ILE A 325 0.60 21.42 -10.85
C ILE A 325 0.87 20.98 -9.41
N ASP A 326 2.09 20.58 -9.13
CA ASP A 326 2.52 20.28 -7.77
C ASP A 326 2.52 21.55 -6.91
N GLU A 327 1.78 21.54 -5.82
CA GLU A 327 1.61 22.69 -4.93
C GLU A 327 2.94 23.16 -4.32
N PHE A 328 3.89 22.24 -4.09
CA PHE A 328 5.17 22.55 -3.43
C PHE A 328 6.26 22.92 -4.43
N THR A 329 6.30 22.28 -5.59
CA THR A 329 7.38 22.49 -6.58
C THR A 329 6.97 23.38 -7.75
N GLY A 330 5.67 23.65 -7.94
CA GLY A 330 5.13 24.37 -9.10
C GLY A 330 5.33 23.64 -10.44
N ARG A 331 5.75 22.35 -10.39
CA ARG A 331 6.03 21.57 -11.60
C ARG A 331 4.78 20.89 -12.14
N MET A 332 4.70 20.81 -13.46
CA MET A 332 3.65 20.02 -14.12
C MET A 332 3.90 18.52 -13.91
N MET A 333 2.87 17.82 -13.42
CA MET A 333 2.90 16.38 -13.19
C MET A 333 2.15 15.66 -14.32
N GLU A 334 2.82 15.44 -15.44
CA GLU A 334 2.24 14.67 -16.54
C GLU A 334 2.01 13.20 -16.12
N GLY A 335 0.81 12.67 -16.43
CA GLY A 335 0.44 11.29 -16.08
C GLY A 335 -0.16 11.08 -14.69
N ARG A 336 -0.05 12.04 -13.77
CA ARG A 336 -0.77 12.00 -12.49
C ARG A 336 -2.18 12.56 -12.60
N ARG A 337 -3.09 12.03 -11.77
CA ARG A 337 -4.50 12.43 -11.74
C ARG A 337 -4.94 12.61 -10.29
N TYR A 338 -5.89 13.52 -10.06
CA TYR A 338 -6.59 13.59 -8.78
C TYR A 338 -7.46 12.35 -8.60
N SER A 339 -7.56 11.85 -7.37
CA SER A 339 -8.38 10.70 -6.99
C SER A 339 -9.87 11.04 -6.91
N ASP A 340 -10.68 10.03 -6.70
CA ASP A 340 -12.08 10.10 -6.29
C ASP A 340 -12.98 10.90 -7.25
N GLY A 341 -12.75 10.86 -8.55
CA GLY A 341 -13.57 11.57 -9.54
C GLY A 341 -13.29 13.08 -9.63
N LEU A 342 -12.40 13.64 -8.79
CA LEU A 342 -12.09 15.07 -8.82
C LEU A 342 -11.43 15.49 -10.15
N HIS A 343 -10.55 14.64 -10.70
CA HIS A 343 -9.93 14.95 -11.99
C HIS A 343 -10.98 15.06 -13.11
N GLN A 344 -11.94 14.15 -13.14
CA GLN A 344 -13.06 14.16 -14.07
C GLN A 344 -13.98 15.35 -13.86
N ALA A 345 -14.21 15.75 -12.61
CA ALA A 345 -14.97 16.96 -12.30
C ALA A 345 -14.26 18.22 -12.81
N ILE A 346 -12.91 18.29 -12.74
CA ILE A 346 -12.13 19.38 -13.32
C ILE A 346 -12.14 19.32 -14.86
N GLU A 347 -12.02 18.12 -15.45
CA GLU A 347 -12.16 17.94 -16.90
C GLU A 347 -13.55 18.41 -17.41
N ALA A 348 -14.62 18.10 -16.63
CA ALA A 348 -15.97 18.60 -16.93
C ALA A 348 -16.07 20.12 -16.79
N LYS A 349 -15.51 20.72 -15.73
CA LYS A 349 -15.45 22.16 -15.51
C LYS A 349 -14.76 22.89 -16.66
N GLU A 350 -13.65 22.37 -17.16
CA GLU A 350 -12.88 22.96 -18.26
C GLU A 350 -13.38 22.53 -19.65
N ASN A 351 -14.49 21.80 -19.73
CA ASN A 351 -15.04 21.24 -20.98
C ASN A 351 -14.01 20.40 -21.77
N CYS A 352 -13.13 19.70 -21.06
CA CYS A 352 -12.20 18.75 -21.64
C CYS A 352 -12.90 17.41 -21.90
N LYS A 353 -12.28 16.55 -22.71
CA LYS A 353 -12.78 15.18 -22.87
C LYS A 353 -12.58 14.43 -21.56
N ILE A 354 -13.68 14.08 -20.88
CA ILE A 354 -13.64 13.29 -19.64
C ILE A 354 -13.07 11.91 -19.95
N GLN A 355 -11.97 11.57 -19.27
CA GLN A 355 -11.36 10.25 -19.40
C GLN A 355 -12.02 9.29 -18.42
N ALA A 356 -11.96 7.98 -18.73
CA ALA A 356 -12.48 6.95 -17.84
C ALA A 356 -11.91 7.10 -16.43
N GLU A 357 -12.77 6.97 -15.44
CA GLU A 357 -12.39 6.91 -14.03
C GLU A 357 -11.73 5.56 -13.74
N ASN A 358 -10.75 5.51 -12.85
CA ASN A 358 -10.24 4.25 -12.36
C ASN A 358 -11.14 3.76 -11.24
N GLN A 359 -11.72 2.58 -11.43
CA GLN A 359 -12.51 1.91 -10.40
C GLN A 359 -11.61 1.02 -9.54
N THR A 360 -11.84 1.02 -8.24
CA THR A 360 -11.19 0.07 -7.32
C THR A 360 -11.65 -1.35 -7.64
N LEU A 361 -10.72 -2.21 -8.02
CA LEU A 361 -10.98 -3.63 -8.28
C LEU A 361 -10.84 -4.45 -7.00
N ALA A 362 -9.84 -4.16 -6.20
CA ALA A 362 -9.61 -4.76 -4.90
C ALA A 362 -8.84 -3.81 -4.00
N SER A 363 -9.08 -3.86 -2.70
CA SER A 363 -8.37 -3.06 -1.71
C SER A 363 -8.23 -3.81 -0.39
N VAL A 364 -7.17 -3.54 0.36
CA VAL A 364 -6.96 -4.02 1.72
C VAL A 364 -6.10 -3.02 2.48
N THR A 365 -6.40 -2.75 3.74
CA THR A 365 -5.50 -1.98 4.60
C THR A 365 -4.33 -2.85 5.06
N PHE A 366 -3.18 -2.23 5.33
CA PHE A 366 -2.04 -2.96 5.92
C PHE A 366 -2.43 -3.62 7.24
N GLN A 367 -3.24 -2.92 8.06
CA GLN A 367 -3.72 -3.45 9.33
C GLN A 367 -4.46 -4.78 9.14
N ASN A 368 -5.42 -4.83 8.22
CA ASN A 368 -6.20 -6.02 7.96
C ASN A 368 -5.40 -7.11 7.23
N TYR A 369 -4.46 -6.73 6.38
CA TYR A 369 -3.56 -7.69 5.74
C TYR A 369 -2.68 -8.42 6.78
N PHE A 370 -2.01 -7.67 7.66
CA PHE A 370 -1.10 -8.27 8.65
C PHE A 370 -1.82 -9.08 9.73
N ARG A 371 -3.10 -8.81 9.97
CA ARG A 371 -3.96 -9.63 10.85
C ARG A 371 -4.32 -11.01 10.28
N LEU A 372 -3.98 -11.28 9.01
CA LEU A 372 -4.18 -12.61 8.41
C LEU A 372 -3.17 -13.65 8.89
N TYR A 373 -2.00 -13.21 9.37
CA TYR A 373 -0.98 -14.13 9.86
C TYR A 373 -1.39 -14.76 11.18
N GLU A 374 -1.18 -16.11 11.29
CA GLU A 374 -1.39 -16.84 12.56
C GLU A 374 -0.48 -16.30 13.66
N THR A 375 0.78 -15.99 13.32
CA THR A 375 1.74 -15.36 14.22
C THR A 375 2.51 -14.27 13.48
N LEU A 376 2.52 -13.06 14.04
CA LEU A 376 3.22 -11.90 13.52
C LEU A 376 4.27 -11.43 14.52
N GLY A 377 5.52 -11.31 14.12
CA GLY A 377 6.59 -10.69 14.90
C GLY A 377 7.08 -9.41 14.25
N GLY A 378 7.53 -8.44 15.03
CA GLY A 378 8.05 -7.19 14.51
C GLY A 378 9.36 -6.79 15.15
N MET A 379 10.25 -6.14 14.39
CA MET A 379 11.50 -5.59 14.94
C MET A 379 11.73 -4.17 14.45
N THR A 380 12.21 -3.33 15.37
CA THR A 380 12.61 -1.94 15.09
C THR A 380 13.49 -1.41 16.21
N GLY A 381 14.08 -0.23 16.01
CA GLY A 381 14.83 0.49 17.05
C GLY A 381 13.98 1.42 17.90
N THR A 382 12.70 1.61 17.59
CA THR A 382 11.86 2.70 18.09
C THR A 382 10.38 2.32 18.11
N ALA A 383 9.97 1.35 18.93
CA ALA A 383 8.56 0.93 19.03
C ALA A 383 7.87 1.42 20.30
N SER A 384 8.61 1.69 21.37
CA SER A 384 8.04 1.99 22.69
C SER A 384 7.19 3.26 22.73
N THR A 385 7.43 4.22 21.82
CA THR A 385 6.59 5.43 21.70
C THR A 385 5.19 5.13 21.21
N GLU A 386 5.02 4.07 20.40
CA GLU A 386 3.76 3.64 19.76
C GLU A 386 3.28 2.27 20.32
N ALA A 387 3.80 1.84 21.49
CA ALA A 387 3.50 0.51 22.06
C ALA A 387 2.01 0.29 22.32
N GLU A 388 1.27 1.34 22.66
CA GLU A 388 -0.18 1.29 22.87
C GLU A 388 -0.91 1.01 21.54
N GLU A 389 -0.49 1.65 20.45
CA GLU A 389 -1.06 1.43 19.11
C GLU A 389 -0.76 0.03 18.58
N PHE A 390 0.47 -0.47 18.75
CA PHE A 390 0.80 -1.84 18.36
C PHE A 390 -0.04 -2.89 19.10
N MET A 391 -0.30 -2.66 20.38
CA MET A 391 -1.12 -3.54 21.18
C MET A 391 -2.61 -3.45 20.79
N ASP A 392 -3.14 -2.23 20.61
CA ASP A 392 -4.57 -1.99 20.36
C ASP A 392 -4.98 -2.46 18.94
N ILE A 393 -4.15 -2.18 17.93
CA ILE A 393 -4.46 -2.49 16.54
C ILE A 393 -4.05 -3.92 16.15
N TYR A 394 -2.85 -4.34 16.51
CA TYR A 394 -2.26 -5.59 16.01
C TYR A 394 -2.14 -6.68 17.08
N GLY A 395 -2.40 -6.36 18.36
CA GLY A 395 -2.19 -7.29 19.46
C GLY A 395 -0.72 -7.62 19.75
N LEU A 396 0.22 -6.77 19.29
CA LEU A 396 1.65 -6.98 19.38
C LEU A 396 2.24 -6.30 20.62
N PRO A 397 2.64 -7.05 21.66
CA PRO A 397 3.34 -6.48 22.80
C PRO A 397 4.75 -6.05 22.42
N VAL A 398 5.16 -4.86 22.86
CA VAL A 398 6.52 -4.34 22.66
C VAL A 398 7.39 -4.70 23.84
N LEU A 399 8.55 -5.31 23.59
CA LEU A 399 9.58 -5.58 24.58
C LEU A 399 10.88 -4.87 24.19
N GLU A 400 11.33 -3.95 25.05
CA GLU A 400 12.62 -3.27 24.88
C GLU A 400 13.74 -4.20 25.32
N ILE A 401 14.67 -4.51 24.39
CA ILE A 401 15.82 -5.35 24.62
C ILE A 401 17.02 -4.46 24.97
N PRO A 402 17.74 -4.72 26.05
CA PRO A 402 18.94 -3.97 26.38
C PRO A 402 20.00 -4.12 25.29
N THR A 403 20.82 -3.09 25.12
CA THR A 403 21.95 -3.14 24.17
C THR A 403 23.05 -4.08 24.71
N ASN A 404 23.77 -4.75 23.77
CA ASN A 404 24.87 -5.64 24.14
C ASN A 404 26.00 -4.88 24.84
N GLU A 405 26.34 -3.67 24.33
CA GLU A 405 27.30 -2.77 24.93
C GLU A 405 26.61 -1.47 25.40
N ALA A 406 27.17 -0.82 26.43
CA ALA A 406 26.59 0.44 26.91
C ALA A 406 26.64 1.53 25.81
N VAL A 407 25.59 2.33 25.73
CA VAL A 407 25.51 3.45 24.76
C VAL A 407 26.40 4.60 25.26
N ASN A 408 27.45 4.94 24.50
CA ASN A 408 28.39 6.01 24.82
C ASN A 408 28.11 7.32 24.05
N ARG A 409 26.96 7.40 23.33
CA ARG A 409 26.53 8.61 22.62
C ARG A 409 26.09 9.69 23.59
N ILE A 410 26.50 10.94 23.29
CA ILE A 410 26.10 12.13 24.04
C ILE A 410 24.97 12.83 23.27
N ASP A 411 23.77 12.84 23.84
CA ASP A 411 22.63 13.56 23.30
C ASP A 411 22.57 14.95 23.94
N GLU A 412 22.96 16.00 23.19
CA GLU A 412 22.96 17.39 23.67
C GLU A 412 21.52 17.97 23.66
N ASN A 413 21.33 19.02 24.44
CA ASN A 413 20.10 19.79 24.45
C ASN A 413 19.90 20.50 23.10
N ASP A 414 18.62 20.65 22.71
CA ASP A 414 18.27 21.37 21.50
C ASP A 414 18.64 22.85 21.62
N GLU A 415 19.10 23.45 20.52
CA GLU A 415 19.32 24.88 20.38
C GLU A 415 18.20 25.51 19.55
N ILE A 416 17.57 26.56 20.08
CA ILE A 416 16.45 27.20 19.43
C ILE A 416 16.82 28.65 19.08
N TYR A 417 16.66 28.99 17.81
CA TYR A 417 16.94 30.30 17.22
C TYR A 417 15.64 31.04 16.89
N MET A 418 15.70 32.34 16.78
CA MET A 418 14.55 33.16 16.42
C MET A 418 14.12 32.95 14.98
N THR A 419 15.09 32.89 14.06
CA THR A 419 14.86 32.78 12.62
C THR A 419 15.47 31.50 12.05
N VAL A 420 14.99 31.09 10.86
CA VAL A 420 15.56 29.98 10.10
C VAL A 420 16.98 30.30 9.63
N GLU A 421 17.24 31.56 9.29
CA GLU A 421 18.56 32.00 8.82
C GLU A 421 19.63 31.84 9.92
N GLU A 422 19.35 32.31 11.14
CA GLU A 422 20.24 32.14 12.31
C GLU A 422 20.52 30.65 12.61
N LYS A 423 19.48 29.82 12.50
CA LYS A 423 19.59 28.36 12.65
C LYS A 423 20.55 27.77 11.62
N TYR A 424 20.38 28.10 10.34
CA TYR A 424 21.24 27.59 9.28
C TYR A 424 22.67 28.08 9.42
N ASP A 425 22.89 29.32 9.80
CA ASP A 425 24.24 29.85 10.06
C ASP A 425 24.93 29.09 11.21
N ALA A 426 24.18 28.69 12.24
CA ALA A 426 24.70 27.85 13.33
C ALA A 426 25.05 26.44 12.84
N ILE A 427 24.19 25.80 12.06
CA ILE A 427 24.44 24.47 11.49
C ILE A 427 25.69 24.50 10.60
N ILE A 428 25.86 25.53 9.78
CA ILE A 428 27.00 25.65 8.88
C ILE A 428 28.31 25.87 9.66
N ARG A 429 28.28 26.64 10.73
CA ARG A 429 29.44 26.79 11.63
C ARG A 429 29.84 25.46 12.22
N GLU A 430 28.89 24.69 12.72
CA GLU A 430 29.15 23.36 13.29
C GLU A 430 29.70 22.38 12.25
N ILE A 431 29.15 22.37 11.03
CA ILE A 431 29.67 21.54 9.91
C ILE A 431 31.12 21.91 9.59
N THR A 432 31.42 23.20 9.59
CA THR A 432 32.77 23.71 9.28
C THR A 432 33.75 23.30 10.39
N GLU A 433 33.36 23.36 11.64
CA GLU A 433 34.16 22.95 12.77
C GLU A 433 34.42 21.44 12.79
N CYS A 434 33.38 20.62 12.52
CA CYS A 434 33.52 19.18 12.40
C CYS A 434 34.46 18.80 11.25
N ASN A 435 34.35 19.46 10.10
CA ASN A 435 35.25 19.24 8.96
C ASN A 435 36.71 19.59 9.31
N ALA A 436 36.94 20.67 10.05
CA ALA A 436 38.28 21.05 10.54
C ALA A 436 38.88 19.98 11.46
N ASN A 437 38.04 19.40 12.34
CA ASN A 437 38.41 18.35 13.28
C ASN A 437 38.38 16.95 12.66
N GLN A 438 38.08 16.81 11.40
CA GLN A 438 37.91 15.54 10.67
C GLN A 438 36.87 14.61 11.31
N GLN A 439 35.89 15.13 12.05
CA GLN A 439 34.78 14.38 12.59
C GLN A 439 33.72 14.17 11.51
N PRO A 440 33.26 12.93 11.28
CA PRO A 440 32.16 12.68 10.34
C PRO A 440 30.85 13.27 10.89
N ILE A 441 30.07 13.88 9.99
CA ILE A 441 28.82 14.53 10.34
C ILE A 441 27.68 14.09 9.42
N LEU A 442 26.52 13.79 10.02
CA LEU A 442 25.28 13.50 9.32
C LEU A 442 24.24 14.54 9.66
N VAL A 443 23.79 15.31 8.68
CA VAL A 443 22.78 16.34 8.81
C VAL A 443 21.43 15.81 8.34
N GLY A 444 20.48 15.60 9.23
CA GLY A 444 19.12 15.16 8.92
C GLY A 444 18.19 16.34 8.68
N THR A 445 17.51 16.35 7.53
CA THR A 445 16.53 17.37 7.14
C THR A 445 15.13 16.76 6.97
N THR A 446 14.09 17.57 7.15
CA THR A 446 12.69 17.12 7.03
C THR A 446 12.19 17.06 5.59
N SER A 447 12.82 17.82 4.66
CA SER A 447 12.41 17.85 3.25
C SER A 447 13.61 17.90 2.31
N ILE A 448 13.34 17.58 1.04
CA ILE A 448 14.34 17.68 -0.03
C ILE A 448 14.77 19.15 -0.24
N GLU A 449 13.82 20.08 -0.18
CA GLU A 449 14.10 21.54 -0.31
C GLU A 449 15.11 22.00 0.73
N LYS A 450 14.86 21.71 2.00
CA LYS A 450 15.75 22.10 3.10
C LYS A 450 17.15 21.47 2.97
N SER A 451 17.23 20.26 2.42
CA SER A 451 18.53 19.63 2.13
C SER A 451 19.31 20.35 1.02
N GLU A 452 18.61 20.81 -0.03
CA GLU A 452 19.24 21.58 -1.12
C GLU A 452 19.58 23.02 -0.70
N GLU A 453 18.81 23.65 0.21
CA GLU A 453 19.17 24.97 0.79
C GLU A 453 20.48 24.91 1.56
N ILE A 454 20.65 23.93 2.46
CA ILE A 454 21.91 23.74 3.20
C ILE A 454 23.05 23.41 2.23
N ALA A 455 22.79 22.57 1.20
CA ALA A 455 23.77 22.27 0.19
C ALA A 455 24.24 23.54 -0.58
N ALA A 456 23.31 24.41 -0.98
CA ALA A 456 23.62 25.66 -1.66
C ALA A 456 24.42 26.63 -0.77
N MET A 457 24.16 26.64 0.52
CA MET A 457 24.93 27.46 1.48
C MET A 457 26.36 26.95 1.64
N LEU A 458 26.56 25.63 1.69
CA LEU A 458 27.90 25.02 1.71
C LEU A 458 28.68 25.28 0.43
N GLU A 459 28.03 25.23 -0.72
CA GLU A 459 28.66 25.55 -2.03
C GLU A 459 29.14 27.00 -2.08
N LYS A 460 28.37 27.94 -1.54
CA LYS A 460 28.80 29.37 -1.40
C LYS A 460 30.06 29.54 -0.55
N LEU A 461 30.29 28.66 0.42
CA LEU A 461 31.47 28.64 1.26
C LEU A 461 32.66 27.88 0.63
N GLY A 462 32.50 27.38 -0.60
CA GLY A 462 33.55 26.70 -1.36
C GLY A 462 33.63 25.20 -1.14
N PHE A 463 32.64 24.58 -0.44
CA PHE A 463 32.51 23.14 -0.41
C PHE A 463 32.03 22.61 -1.75
N LYS A 464 32.48 21.43 -2.16
CA LYS A 464 32.10 20.80 -3.42
C LYS A 464 31.18 19.63 -3.17
N ARG A 465 30.05 19.60 -3.86
CA ARG A 465 29.15 18.44 -3.89
C ARG A 465 29.85 17.29 -4.64
N THR A 466 29.89 16.13 -4.03
CA THR A 466 30.48 14.91 -4.61
C THR A 466 29.42 13.83 -4.79
N ASN A 467 29.40 13.23 -6.00
CA ASN A 467 28.72 11.98 -6.21
C ASN A 467 29.77 10.86 -6.05
N TYR A 468 29.78 10.17 -4.92
CA TYR A 468 30.71 9.06 -4.66
C TYR A 468 30.61 7.91 -5.68
N ILE A 469 29.59 7.92 -6.54
CA ILE A 469 29.33 6.89 -7.55
C ILE A 469 30.28 7.03 -8.75
N GLU A 470 30.68 8.25 -9.11
CA GLU A 470 31.52 8.53 -10.29
C GLU A 470 33.03 8.54 -9.97
N ASN A 471 33.39 8.77 -8.73
CA ASN A 471 34.78 8.81 -8.30
C ASN A 471 35.24 7.45 -7.75
N LYS A 472 35.99 6.70 -8.57
CA LYS A 472 36.72 5.49 -8.13
C LYS A 472 37.78 5.75 -7.05
N ASN A 473 38.02 7.01 -6.66
CA ASN A 473 38.94 7.38 -5.59
C ASN A 473 38.27 7.26 -4.23
N THR A 474 38.71 6.31 -3.48
CA THR A 474 38.22 5.93 -2.14
C THR A 474 38.52 6.94 -1.02
N ASN A 475 39.18 8.06 -1.27
CA ASN A 475 39.52 9.04 -0.24
C ASN A 475 38.53 10.20 -0.24
N VAL A 476 37.95 10.50 0.93
CA VAL A 476 37.14 11.70 1.17
C VAL A 476 38.03 12.93 0.92
N GLN A 477 37.71 13.73 -0.10
CA GLN A 477 38.45 14.97 -0.37
C GLN A 477 38.06 16.03 0.67
N LYS A 478 39.00 16.83 1.12
CA LYS A 478 38.72 17.96 2.02
C LYS A 478 37.70 18.91 1.37
N ASN A 479 36.77 19.42 2.20
CA ASN A 479 35.72 20.34 1.77
C ASN A 479 34.78 19.75 0.70
N THR A 480 34.42 18.45 0.84
CA THR A 480 33.41 17.83 0.00
C THR A 480 32.23 17.36 0.85
N PHE A 481 31.03 17.36 0.26
CA PHE A 481 29.82 16.85 0.93
C PHE A 481 28.96 16.06 -0.05
N SER A 482 28.13 15.19 0.49
CA SER A 482 27.14 14.38 -0.27
C SER A 482 25.73 14.72 0.18
N VAL A 483 24.79 14.73 -0.77
CA VAL A 483 23.36 14.92 -0.51
C VAL A 483 22.62 13.66 -0.92
N LEU A 484 21.81 13.17 -0.01
CA LEU A 484 20.97 11.99 -0.17
C LEU A 484 19.53 12.42 -0.41
N ASN A 485 19.03 12.13 -1.59
CA ASN A 485 17.63 12.34 -1.97
C ASN A 485 16.96 10.99 -2.20
N ALA A 486 15.72 10.82 -1.73
CA ALA A 486 14.92 9.59 -1.81
C ALA A 486 14.57 9.10 -3.24
N LYS A 487 15.37 9.47 -4.26
CA LYS A 487 15.11 9.12 -5.67
C LYS A 487 15.72 7.78 -6.11
N TYR A 488 16.77 7.30 -5.42
CA TYR A 488 17.51 6.11 -5.84
C TYR A 488 18.04 5.31 -4.65
N HIS A 489 17.30 4.30 -4.21
CA HIS A 489 17.61 3.50 -3.01
C HIS A 489 19.00 2.81 -3.04
N GLU A 490 19.44 2.29 -4.19
CA GLU A 490 20.77 1.69 -4.29
C GLU A 490 21.92 2.71 -4.11
N GLN A 491 21.72 3.92 -4.63
CA GLN A 491 22.69 4.99 -4.50
C GLN A 491 22.74 5.52 -3.08
N GLU A 492 21.60 5.58 -2.42
CA GLU A 492 21.48 5.93 -1.00
C GLU A 492 22.30 5.01 -0.11
N ALA A 493 22.17 3.69 -0.28
CA ALA A 493 22.93 2.72 0.50
C ALA A 493 24.43 2.95 0.38
N LYS A 494 24.93 3.14 -0.86
CA LYS A 494 26.36 3.36 -1.12
C LYS A 494 26.90 4.66 -0.49
N ILE A 495 26.09 5.73 -0.48
CA ILE A 495 26.50 7.01 0.12
C ILE A 495 26.47 6.90 1.67
N ILE A 496 25.44 6.27 2.24
CA ILE A 496 25.34 6.06 3.69
C ILE A 496 26.48 5.18 4.22
N GLU A 497 26.89 4.15 3.47
CA GLU A 497 28.04 3.33 3.81
C GLU A 497 29.35 4.13 3.96
N GLN A 498 29.46 5.26 3.27
CA GLN A 498 30.61 6.15 3.35
C GLN A 498 30.47 7.27 4.41
N ALA A 499 29.27 7.45 4.98
CA ALA A 499 28.99 8.54 5.91
C ALA A 499 29.77 8.45 7.24
N GLY A 500 30.27 7.26 7.59
CA GLY A 500 31.10 7.04 8.78
C GLY A 500 32.61 7.25 8.58
N ARG A 501 33.05 7.69 7.40
CA ARG A 501 34.48 7.91 7.11
C ARG A 501 35.00 9.23 7.68
N LEU A 502 36.28 9.31 7.84
CA LEU A 502 36.98 10.47 8.43
C LEU A 502 36.65 11.76 7.66
N GLY A 503 36.06 12.74 8.35
CA GLY A 503 35.70 14.04 7.80
C GLY A 503 34.58 14.03 6.77
N ALA A 504 33.81 12.95 6.65
CA ALA A 504 32.66 12.86 5.75
C ALA A 504 31.54 13.81 6.18
N ILE A 505 31.00 14.59 5.22
CA ILE A 505 29.82 15.44 5.41
C ILE A 505 28.70 14.87 4.57
N THR A 506 27.62 14.42 5.24
CA THR A 506 26.45 13.83 4.57
C THR A 506 25.20 14.59 4.98
N ILE A 507 24.46 15.13 4.00
CA ILE A 507 23.15 15.74 4.20
C ILE A 507 22.12 14.72 3.72
N ALA A 508 21.19 14.34 4.57
CA ALA A 508 20.21 13.31 4.26
C ALA A 508 18.79 13.78 4.59
N THR A 509 17.83 13.47 3.74
CA THR A 509 16.44 13.57 4.15
C THR A 509 16.12 12.45 5.14
N ASN A 510 15.13 12.66 5.96
CA ASN A 510 14.77 11.93 7.16
C ASN A 510 14.79 10.39 7.02
N MET A 511 14.23 9.85 5.93
CA MET A 511 14.11 8.41 5.71
C MET A 511 15.27 7.83 4.87
N ALA A 512 16.15 8.68 4.34
CA ALA A 512 17.23 8.23 3.47
C ALA A 512 18.21 7.29 4.21
N GLY A 513 18.50 6.16 3.59
CA GLY A 513 19.41 5.15 4.14
C GLY A 513 18.87 4.38 5.34
N ARG A 514 17.53 4.32 5.57
CA ARG A 514 16.93 3.45 6.58
C ARG A 514 17.24 1.98 6.27
N GLY A 515 17.49 1.17 7.30
CA GLY A 515 17.91 -0.23 7.13
C GLY A 515 19.36 -0.43 6.70
N THR A 516 20.13 0.67 6.47
CA THR A 516 21.55 0.61 6.16
C THR A 516 22.38 1.05 7.38
N ASP A 517 23.43 0.28 7.70
CA ASP A 517 24.30 0.55 8.82
C ASP A 517 25.42 1.54 8.45
N ILE A 518 25.70 2.51 9.33
CA ILE A 518 26.83 3.44 9.20
C ILE A 518 27.97 2.90 10.05
N GLN A 519 29.00 2.35 9.41
CA GLN A 519 30.19 1.85 10.06
C GLN A 519 31.27 2.93 10.12
N LEU A 520 31.86 3.14 11.28
CA LEU A 520 32.96 4.09 11.44
C LEU A 520 34.19 3.59 10.69
N GLY A 521 34.81 4.46 9.90
CA GLY A 521 35.94 4.14 9.01
C GLY A 521 35.56 3.57 7.64
N GLY A 522 34.24 3.30 7.38
CA GLY A 522 33.73 2.74 6.12
C GLY A 522 33.34 1.27 6.22
N ASN A 523 32.66 0.78 5.18
CA ASN A 523 32.13 -0.59 5.13
C ASN A 523 33.08 -1.50 4.34
N LEU A 524 33.75 -2.44 5.04
CA LEU A 524 34.69 -3.39 4.44
C LEU A 524 34.03 -4.28 3.37
N GLU A 525 32.81 -4.79 3.64
CA GLU A 525 32.13 -5.70 2.71
C GLU A 525 31.74 -4.99 1.41
N ALA A 526 31.29 -3.74 1.51
CA ALA A 526 30.94 -2.93 0.35
C ALA A 526 32.19 -2.61 -0.50
N GLU A 527 33.29 -2.30 0.12
CA GLU A 527 34.55 -2.08 -0.60
C GLU A 527 35.08 -3.36 -1.24
N LEU A 528 34.97 -4.52 -0.59
CA LEU A 528 35.34 -5.81 -1.16
C LEU A 528 34.47 -6.19 -2.39
N LYS A 529 33.16 -5.90 -2.35
CA LYS A 529 32.26 -6.14 -3.51
C LYS A 529 32.61 -5.26 -4.73
N SER A 530 33.26 -4.12 -4.51
CA SER A 530 33.68 -3.23 -5.61
C SER A 530 34.96 -3.70 -6.32
N PHE A 531 35.69 -4.67 -5.77
CA PHE A 531 36.82 -5.30 -6.44
C PHE A 531 36.33 -6.34 -7.45
N ASP A 532 36.85 -6.30 -8.67
CA ASP A 532 36.57 -7.31 -9.69
C ASP A 532 36.85 -8.73 -9.18
N LYS A 533 35.88 -9.63 -9.34
CA LYS A 533 35.96 -11.03 -8.89
C LYS A 533 37.18 -11.83 -9.43
N THR A 534 37.87 -11.27 -10.44
CA THR A 534 39.08 -11.85 -11.04
C THR A 534 40.35 -11.66 -10.20
N ASN A 535 40.31 -10.83 -9.14
CA ASN A 535 41.46 -10.50 -8.30
C ASN A 535 41.31 -10.93 -6.81
N TYR A 536 40.45 -11.90 -6.51
CA TYR A 536 40.25 -12.40 -5.14
C TYR A 536 41.44 -13.14 -4.52
N ASP A 537 42.46 -13.46 -5.31
CA ASP A 537 43.68 -14.15 -4.83
C ASP A 537 44.74 -13.22 -4.19
N ASP A 538 44.43 -11.94 -4.00
CA ASP A 538 45.38 -10.99 -3.44
C ASP A 538 45.11 -10.78 -1.91
N ASP A 539 45.33 -11.81 -1.10
CA ASP A 539 45.22 -11.76 0.38
C ASP A 539 45.91 -10.51 0.98
N LYS A 540 46.98 -10.02 0.33
CA LYS A 540 47.69 -8.81 0.72
C LYS A 540 46.86 -7.53 0.57
N LYS A 541 46.05 -7.42 -0.50
CA LYS A 541 45.22 -6.25 -0.71
C LYS A 541 44.03 -6.22 0.25
N VAL A 542 43.44 -7.40 0.48
CA VAL A 542 42.35 -7.55 1.47
C VAL A 542 42.84 -7.22 2.87
N SER A 543 44.03 -7.71 3.25
CA SER A 543 44.67 -7.39 4.55
C SER A 543 44.98 -5.89 4.69
N ALA A 544 45.54 -5.28 3.64
CA ALA A 544 45.84 -3.86 3.63
C ALA A 544 44.57 -2.99 3.73
N LEU A 545 43.46 -3.44 3.07
CA LEU A 545 42.16 -2.79 3.17
C LEU A 545 41.61 -2.87 4.60
N ARG A 546 41.66 -4.02 5.23
CA ARG A 546 41.23 -4.21 6.62
C ARG A 546 42.02 -3.32 7.59
N GLU A 547 43.34 -3.26 7.43
CA GLU A 547 44.20 -2.40 8.26
C GLU A 547 43.86 -0.93 8.07
N ARG A 548 43.67 -0.49 6.81
CA ARG A 548 43.28 0.89 6.52
C ARG A 548 41.97 1.28 7.19
N ILE A 549 40.91 0.45 7.03
CA ILE A 549 39.59 0.71 7.64
C ILE A 549 39.68 0.70 9.16
N ALA A 550 40.46 -0.22 9.75
CA ALA A 550 40.66 -0.29 11.18
C ALA A 550 41.36 0.99 11.71
N ASP A 551 42.40 1.46 11.01
CA ASP A 551 43.11 2.69 11.39
C ASP A 551 42.20 3.93 11.21
N GLU A 552 41.42 4.00 10.13
CA GLU A 552 40.47 5.08 9.91
C GLU A 552 39.38 5.09 11.00
N LYS A 553 38.87 3.90 11.38
CA LYS A 553 37.93 3.76 12.51
C LYS A 553 38.52 4.30 13.81
N GLN A 554 39.77 3.99 14.12
CA GLN A 554 40.43 4.52 15.33
C GLN A 554 40.59 6.05 15.30
N GLN A 555 40.86 6.62 14.15
CA GLN A 555 40.92 8.08 13.98
C GLN A 555 39.56 8.73 14.20
N VAL A 556 38.49 8.14 13.61
CA VAL A 556 37.09 8.62 13.78
C VAL A 556 36.67 8.52 15.27
N ILE A 557 37.01 7.44 15.94
CA ILE A 557 36.75 7.30 17.39
C ILE A 557 37.44 8.39 18.19
N LYS A 558 38.70 8.72 17.86
CA LYS A 558 39.44 9.79 18.50
C LYS A 558 38.89 11.19 18.25
N SER A 559 38.28 11.41 17.07
CA SER A 559 37.60 12.68 16.73
C SER A 559 36.22 12.83 17.40
N GLY A 560 35.76 11.82 18.15
CA GLY A 560 34.46 11.84 18.87
C GLY A 560 33.36 11.00 18.23
N GLY A 561 33.67 10.19 17.20
CA GLY A 561 32.71 9.37 16.48
C GLY A 561 31.79 10.16 15.55
N LEU A 562 30.71 9.54 15.10
CA LEU A 562 29.74 10.19 14.20
C LEU A 562 28.92 11.24 14.95
N TYR A 563 28.87 12.45 14.41
CA TYR A 563 28.02 13.50 14.91
C TYR A 563 26.74 13.61 14.06
N VAL A 564 25.58 13.56 14.70
CA VAL A 564 24.28 13.64 14.03
C VAL A 564 23.62 14.97 14.38
N ILE A 565 23.28 15.75 13.36
CA ILE A 565 22.54 17.01 13.50
C ILE A 565 21.15 16.82 12.92
N GLY A 566 20.12 17.16 13.71
CA GLY A 566 18.76 17.35 13.24
C GLY A 566 18.51 18.84 12.98
N THR A 567 18.00 19.18 11.79
CA THR A 567 17.71 20.58 11.44
C THR A 567 16.34 21.05 11.93
N GLU A 568 15.49 20.11 12.35
CA GLU A 568 14.16 20.31 12.92
C GLU A 568 13.74 19.10 13.74
N ARG A 569 12.73 19.28 14.58
CA ARG A 569 12.01 18.17 15.19
C ARG A 569 10.93 17.67 14.22
N HIS A 570 10.76 16.36 14.15
CA HIS A 570 9.73 15.73 13.35
C HIS A 570 8.39 15.69 14.10
N GLU A 571 7.32 15.38 13.39
CA GLU A 571 5.99 15.20 13.99
C GLU A 571 5.95 14.07 15.01
N SER A 572 6.81 13.05 14.87
CA SER A 572 6.91 11.91 15.78
C SER A 572 8.30 11.85 16.44
N ARG A 573 8.32 11.64 17.76
CA ARG A 573 9.54 11.43 18.56
C ARG A 573 10.33 10.20 18.08
N ARG A 574 9.62 9.24 17.53
CA ARG A 574 10.19 8.01 16.99
C ARG A 574 11.21 8.32 15.87
N ILE A 575 10.86 9.22 14.98
CA ILE A 575 11.72 9.62 13.85
C ILE A 575 12.98 10.36 14.37
N ASP A 576 12.82 11.23 15.37
CA ASP A 576 13.96 11.88 16.03
C ASP A 576 14.90 10.86 16.66
N ASN A 577 14.34 9.84 17.32
CA ASN A 577 15.13 8.76 17.94
C ASN A 577 15.82 7.87 16.88
N GLN A 578 15.20 7.63 15.72
CA GLN A 578 15.85 6.93 14.61
C GLN A 578 17.04 7.72 14.06
N LEU A 579 16.90 9.04 13.93
CA LEU A 579 17.99 9.90 13.49
C LEU A 579 19.13 9.87 14.49
N ARG A 580 18.87 10.06 15.79
CA ARG A 580 19.85 9.94 16.86
C ARG A 580 20.53 8.57 16.88
N GLY A 581 19.77 7.50 16.64
CA GLY A 581 20.23 6.12 16.60
C GLY A 581 21.21 5.78 15.47
N ARG A 582 21.45 6.71 14.54
CA ARG A 582 22.50 6.55 13.55
C ARG A 582 23.91 6.60 14.13
N SER A 583 24.10 7.21 15.31
CA SER A 583 25.36 7.38 16.01
C SER A 583 25.40 6.60 17.34
N GLY A 584 26.59 6.30 17.84
CA GLY A 584 26.80 5.65 19.14
C GLY A 584 26.37 4.18 19.15
N ARG A 585 26.77 3.39 18.16
CA ARG A 585 26.43 1.97 18.03
C ARG A 585 27.48 1.07 18.64
N GLN A 586 27.06 -0.06 19.25
CA GLN A 586 27.97 -1.06 19.82
C GLN A 586 29.09 -0.46 20.68
N GLY A 587 28.72 0.49 21.56
CA GLY A 587 29.66 1.15 22.45
C GLY A 587 30.57 2.20 21.81
N ASP A 588 30.46 2.43 20.48
CA ASP A 588 31.25 3.50 19.84
C ASP A 588 30.83 4.89 20.38
N PRO A 589 31.73 5.87 20.47
CA PRO A 589 31.39 7.24 20.85
C PRO A 589 30.56 7.90 19.73
N GLY A 590 29.82 8.91 20.09
CA GLY A 590 29.03 9.68 19.15
C GLY A 590 28.33 10.85 19.80
N LYS A 591 27.75 11.72 19.01
CA LYS A 591 27.06 12.94 19.45
C LYS A 591 25.78 13.16 18.66
N SER A 592 24.76 13.72 19.31
CA SER A 592 23.56 14.17 18.59
C SER A 592 23.08 15.51 19.13
N LYS A 593 22.54 16.36 18.25
CA LYS A 593 21.99 17.68 18.58
C LYS A 593 20.92 18.10 17.58
N PHE A 594 19.90 18.79 18.04
CA PHE A 594 18.89 19.41 17.18
C PHE A 594 19.01 20.92 17.20
N TYR A 595 18.93 21.52 16.00
CA TYR A 595 18.90 22.95 15.77
C TYR A 595 17.50 23.33 15.29
N LEU A 596 16.82 24.19 16.01
CA LEU A 596 15.41 24.53 15.81
C LEU A 596 15.25 26.02 15.58
N SER A 597 14.17 26.41 14.93
CA SER A 597 13.74 27.81 14.81
C SER A 597 12.29 27.95 15.28
N LEU A 598 11.94 29.13 15.81
CA LEU A 598 10.55 29.47 16.11
C LEU A 598 9.66 29.48 14.85
N GLN A 599 10.26 29.58 13.68
CA GLN A 599 9.58 29.57 12.37
C GLN A 599 9.38 28.16 11.81
N ASP A 600 9.96 27.13 12.42
CA ASP A 600 9.77 25.76 11.99
C ASP A 600 8.29 25.34 12.12
N ASP A 601 7.81 24.47 11.25
CA ASP A 601 6.39 24.10 11.14
C ASP A 601 5.82 23.57 12.47
N LEU A 602 6.56 22.72 13.19
CA LEU A 602 6.13 22.21 14.49
C LEU A 602 5.98 23.34 15.51
N MET A 603 6.90 24.31 15.51
CA MET A 603 6.88 25.45 16.43
C MET A 603 5.76 26.43 16.06
N ARG A 604 5.50 26.63 14.78
CA ARG A 604 4.42 27.51 14.28
C ARG A 604 3.03 26.96 14.60
N ILE A 605 2.83 25.64 14.45
CA ILE A 605 1.52 25.00 14.66
C ILE A 605 1.19 24.89 16.16
N PHE A 606 2.18 24.61 17.01
CA PHE A 606 2.01 24.29 18.44
C PHE A 606 2.62 25.32 19.38
N GLY A 607 3.46 26.23 18.86
CA GLY A 607 3.93 27.38 19.62
C GLY A 607 2.79 28.37 19.82
N SER A 608 2.31 28.50 21.07
CA SER A 608 1.36 29.57 21.40
C SER A 608 2.01 30.94 21.20
N GLU A 609 1.22 31.95 20.77
CA GLU A 609 1.64 33.38 20.77
C GLU A 609 2.23 33.80 22.12
N ASP A 610 1.79 33.11 23.19
CA ASP A 610 2.33 33.27 24.54
C ASP A 610 3.80 32.85 24.65
N MET A 611 4.27 31.84 23.87
CA MET A 611 5.65 31.39 23.92
C MET A 611 6.59 32.38 23.22
N GLU A 612 6.19 32.98 22.11
CA GLU A 612 6.93 34.05 21.43
C GLU A 612 7.03 35.29 22.30
N SER A 613 5.94 35.66 22.97
CA SER A 613 5.90 36.81 23.90
C SER A 613 6.71 36.58 25.16
N LEU A 614 6.76 35.35 25.68
CA LEU A 614 7.58 34.93 26.82
C LEU A 614 9.07 34.96 26.46
N LEU A 615 9.43 34.45 25.29
CA LEU A 615 10.81 34.38 24.81
C LEU A 615 11.38 35.81 24.56
N LYS A 616 10.58 36.69 23.97
CA LYS A 616 10.95 38.11 23.85
C LYS A 616 11.17 38.83 25.22
N LYS A 617 10.47 38.42 26.28
CA LYS A 617 10.66 38.91 27.62
C LYS A 617 11.95 38.40 28.30
N PHE A 618 12.52 37.31 27.87
CA PHE A 618 13.83 36.79 28.38
C PHE A 618 15.04 37.53 27.82
N GLY A 619 14.87 38.60 27.03
CA GLY A 619 15.94 39.50 26.64
C GLY A 619 17.00 38.94 25.73
N LEU A 620 16.61 38.09 24.81
CA LEU A 620 17.48 37.46 23.80
C LEU A 620 18.09 38.53 22.90
N LYS A 621 19.41 38.38 22.66
CA LYS A 621 20.12 39.13 21.63
C LYS A 621 20.04 38.34 20.31
N ASP A 622 19.97 39.06 19.20
CA ASP A 622 19.99 38.46 17.89
C ASP A 622 21.19 37.52 17.73
N GLY A 623 20.97 36.30 17.30
CA GLY A 623 21.99 35.28 17.05
C GLY A 623 22.41 34.42 18.25
N GLU A 624 21.84 34.61 19.44
CA GLU A 624 22.09 33.73 20.60
C GLU A 624 21.06 32.59 20.69
N PRO A 625 21.48 31.31 20.82
CA PRO A 625 20.54 30.20 20.95
C PRO A 625 19.92 30.16 22.36
N ILE A 626 18.67 29.73 22.41
CA ILE A 626 17.98 29.41 23.64
C ILE A 626 18.25 27.94 23.95
N VAL A 627 18.85 27.66 25.07
CA VAL A 627 19.11 26.29 25.55
C VAL A 627 18.46 26.13 26.93
N HIS A 628 17.28 25.54 26.98
CA HIS A 628 16.58 25.33 28.25
C HIS A 628 15.78 24.02 28.29
N PRO A 629 15.95 23.17 29.31
CA PRO A 629 15.28 21.86 29.42
C PRO A 629 13.74 21.91 29.41
N TRP A 630 13.17 23.05 29.82
CA TRP A 630 11.71 23.25 29.82
C TRP A 630 11.12 23.27 28.39
N ILE A 631 11.86 23.79 27.42
CA ILE A 631 11.41 23.90 26.03
C ILE A 631 11.40 22.53 25.39
N ASN A 632 12.42 21.70 25.66
CA ASN A 632 12.45 20.30 25.20
C ASN A 632 11.21 19.53 25.69
N LYS A 633 10.78 19.73 26.96
CA LYS A 633 9.54 19.13 27.48
C LYS A 633 8.28 19.66 26.82
N ALA A 634 8.25 20.94 26.43
CA ALA A 634 7.12 21.52 25.73
C ALA A 634 7.00 20.93 24.32
N LEU A 635 8.11 20.79 23.61
CA LEU A 635 8.17 20.13 22.30
C LEU A 635 7.74 18.66 22.36
N GLU A 636 8.25 17.91 23.36
CA GLU A 636 7.83 16.53 23.59
C GLU A 636 6.31 16.40 23.78
N LYS A 637 5.70 17.31 24.54
CA LYS A 637 4.23 17.35 24.71
C LYS A 637 3.51 17.68 23.41
N ALA A 638 4.06 18.59 22.61
CA ALA A 638 3.48 18.91 21.30
C ALA A 638 3.52 17.69 20.36
N GLN A 639 4.66 17.03 20.26
CA GLN A 639 4.82 15.79 19.50
C GLN A 639 3.86 14.69 19.97
N THR A 640 3.73 14.49 21.29
CA THR A 640 2.77 13.51 21.85
C THR A 640 1.32 13.80 21.43
N LYS A 641 0.92 15.07 21.34
CA LYS A 641 -0.44 15.43 20.88
C LYS A 641 -0.63 15.12 19.39
N ILE A 642 0.41 15.34 18.59
CA ILE A 642 0.36 15.00 17.16
C ILE A 642 0.29 13.47 16.97
N GLU A 643 1.14 12.74 17.70
CA GLU A 643 1.15 11.28 17.71
C GLU A 643 -0.24 10.73 18.06
N SER A 644 -0.86 11.22 19.14
CA SER A 644 -2.23 10.83 19.53
C SER A 644 -3.27 11.16 18.45
N ARG A 645 -3.21 12.34 17.83
CA ARG A 645 -4.12 12.71 16.74
C ARG A 645 -3.94 11.80 15.52
N ASN A 646 -2.71 11.52 15.16
CA ASN A 646 -2.41 10.62 14.03
C ASN A 646 -2.89 9.18 14.32
N PHE A 647 -2.76 8.72 15.56
CA PHE A 647 -3.32 7.45 16.01
C PHE A 647 -4.85 7.42 15.88
N ASP A 648 -5.54 8.45 16.35
CA ASP A 648 -7.01 8.55 16.23
C ASP A 648 -7.45 8.51 14.77
N ILE A 649 -6.73 9.19 13.86
CA ILE A 649 -7.02 9.16 12.42
C ILE A 649 -6.86 7.73 11.87
N ARG A 650 -5.76 7.04 12.18
CA ARG A 650 -5.55 5.66 11.73
C ARG A 650 -6.59 4.70 12.29
N LYS A 651 -6.94 4.87 13.56
CA LYS A 651 -7.99 4.09 14.24
C LYS A 651 -9.36 4.27 13.58
N ASN A 652 -9.72 5.50 13.23
CA ASN A 652 -10.97 5.79 12.51
C ASN A 652 -10.97 5.13 11.12
N ILE A 653 -9.89 5.26 10.35
CA ILE A 653 -9.79 4.60 9.03
C ILE A 653 -9.99 3.09 9.18
N LEU A 654 -9.33 2.48 10.16
CA LEU A 654 -9.46 1.05 10.42
C LEU A 654 -10.88 0.63 10.79
N GLN A 655 -11.59 1.41 11.63
CA GLN A 655 -12.97 1.09 12.04
C GLN A 655 -13.93 1.02 10.85
N PHE A 656 -13.75 1.88 9.85
CA PHE A 656 -14.51 1.82 8.59
C PHE A 656 -14.08 0.64 7.72
N ASP A 657 -12.78 0.36 7.63
CA ASP A 657 -12.28 -0.76 6.84
C ASP A 657 -12.61 -2.12 7.48
N ASP A 658 -12.71 -2.23 8.79
CA ASP A 658 -13.08 -3.46 9.47
C ASP A 658 -14.46 -3.97 9.01
N VAL A 659 -15.43 -3.07 8.82
CA VAL A 659 -16.76 -3.43 8.30
C VAL A 659 -16.65 -4.00 6.89
N MET A 660 -15.87 -3.37 6.02
CA MET A 660 -15.61 -3.87 4.67
C MET A 660 -14.80 -5.17 4.69
N ASN A 661 -13.89 -5.31 5.65
CA ASN A 661 -13.01 -6.47 5.77
C ASN A 661 -13.80 -7.74 6.15
N ASP A 662 -14.80 -7.62 7.00
CA ASP A 662 -15.66 -8.76 7.35
C ASP A 662 -16.41 -9.26 6.10
N GLN A 663 -16.94 -8.35 5.29
CA GLN A 663 -17.60 -8.69 4.04
C GLN A 663 -16.61 -9.27 3.01
N ARG A 664 -15.39 -8.69 2.93
CA ARG A 664 -14.30 -9.16 2.06
C ARG A 664 -13.90 -10.59 2.40
N LYS A 665 -13.75 -10.93 3.68
CA LYS A 665 -13.43 -12.29 4.13
C LYS A 665 -14.47 -13.28 3.64
N VAL A 666 -15.75 -12.98 3.84
CA VAL A 666 -16.85 -13.84 3.39
C VAL A 666 -16.79 -14.05 1.88
N VAL A 667 -16.65 -12.97 1.10
CA VAL A 667 -16.59 -13.06 -0.37
C VAL A 667 -15.35 -13.82 -0.84
N PHE A 668 -14.18 -13.58 -0.25
CA PHE A 668 -12.93 -14.23 -0.66
C PHE A 668 -12.86 -15.70 -0.26
N GLU A 669 -13.42 -16.07 0.91
CA GLU A 669 -13.55 -17.47 1.33
C GLU A 669 -14.51 -18.21 0.42
N GLN A 670 -15.72 -17.68 0.22
CA GLN A 670 -16.68 -18.27 -0.72
C GLN A 670 -16.09 -18.39 -2.13
N ARG A 671 -15.37 -17.37 -2.58
CA ARG A 671 -14.74 -17.41 -3.90
C ARG A 671 -13.71 -18.54 -4.05
N LYS A 672 -12.95 -18.85 -3.00
CA LYS A 672 -12.02 -19.99 -2.99
C LYS A 672 -12.76 -21.32 -3.06
N ASP A 673 -13.84 -21.48 -2.30
CA ASP A 673 -14.67 -22.68 -2.34
C ASP A 673 -15.30 -22.87 -3.72
N LEU A 674 -15.78 -21.77 -4.33
CA LEU A 674 -16.37 -21.76 -5.67
C LEU A 674 -15.37 -22.01 -6.82
N MET A 675 -14.07 -21.99 -6.56
CA MET A 675 -13.07 -22.41 -7.53
C MET A 675 -13.07 -23.94 -7.75
N ASN A 676 -13.68 -24.69 -6.84
CA ASN A 676 -13.91 -26.13 -7.00
C ASN A 676 -15.21 -26.35 -7.81
N ASP A 677 -15.10 -27.01 -8.97
CA ASP A 677 -16.21 -27.20 -9.90
C ASP A 677 -17.42 -27.89 -9.27
N LYS A 678 -17.21 -28.82 -8.32
CA LYS A 678 -18.29 -29.54 -7.64
C LYS A 678 -19.02 -28.65 -6.63
N GLU A 679 -18.31 -27.93 -5.81
CA GLU A 679 -18.86 -27.03 -4.81
C GLU A 679 -19.59 -25.85 -5.45
N ALA A 680 -19.07 -25.33 -6.58
CA ALA A 680 -19.74 -24.31 -7.37
C ALA A 680 -21.11 -24.76 -7.88
N SER A 681 -21.23 -26.00 -8.34
CA SER A 681 -22.48 -26.54 -8.85
C SER A 681 -23.53 -26.69 -7.75
N GLU A 682 -23.16 -27.22 -6.59
CA GLU A 682 -24.05 -27.37 -5.43
C GLU A 682 -24.56 -25.98 -4.97
N THR A 683 -23.65 -25.02 -4.86
CA THR A 683 -24.00 -23.64 -4.48
C THR A 683 -24.95 -22.98 -5.49
N ILE A 684 -24.77 -23.22 -6.79
CA ILE A 684 -25.64 -22.66 -7.82
C ILE A 684 -27.05 -23.25 -7.76
N ILE A 685 -27.18 -24.52 -7.42
CA ILE A 685 -28.49 -25.15 -7.21
C ILE A 685 -29.20 -24.48 -6.03
N ASP A 686 -28.50 -24.29 -4.92
CA ASP A 686 -29.07 -23.62 -3.74
C ASP A 686 -29.45 -22.16 -4.07
N MET A 687 -28.56 -21.39 -4.70
CA MET A 687 -28.83 -20.00 -5.13
C MET A 687 -30.06 -19.91 -6.04
N ARG A 688 -30.24 -20.87 -6.94
CA ARG A 688 -31.37 -20.95 -7.85
C ARG A 688 -32.68 -21.21 -7.09
N TYR A 689 -32.65 -22.10 -6.11
CA TYR A 689 -33.82 -22.42 -5.31
C TYR A 689 -34.20 -21.27 -4.41
N ASP A 690 -33.23 -20.65 -3.73
CA ASP A 690 -33.44 -19.46 -2.91
C ASP A 690 -34.04 -18.31 -3.75
N TYR A 691 -33.49 -18.06 -4.95
CA TYR A 691 -34.00 -17.02 -5.83
C TYR A 691 -35.47 -17.26 -6.24
N ILE A 692 -35.84 -18.51 -6.52
CA ILE A 692 -37.24 -18.86 -6.85
C ILE A 692 -38.13 -18.60 -5.65
N GLU A 693 -37.72 -19.00 -4.45
CA GLU A 693 -38.46 -18.78 -3.21
C GLU A 693 -38.66 -17.29 -2.93
N ASP A 694 -37.58 -16.52 -2.97
CA ASP A 694 -37.62 -15.07 -2.80
C ASP A 694 -38.53 -14.41 -3.85
N LEU A 695 -38.37 -14.80 -5.14
CA LEU A 695 -39.19 -14.28 -6.23
C LEU A 695 -40.68 -14.58 -6.04
N VAL A 696 -41.06 -15.75 -5.57
CA VAL A 696 -42.46 -16.10 -5.33
C VAL A 696 -42.99 -15.34 -4.11
N LYS A 697 -42.23 -15.25 -3.04
CA LYS A 697 -42.62 -14.53 -1.81
C LYS A 697 -42.87 -13.04 -2.05
N ASP A 698 -42.16 -12.42 -2.95
CA ASP A 698 -42.34 -11.00 -3.31
C ASP A 698 -43.74 -10.68 -3.88
N TYR A 699 -44.35 -11.65 -4.57
CA TYR A 699 -45.63 -11.48 -5.24
C TYR A 699 -46.77 -12.32 -4.60
N ILE A 700 -46.42 -13.34 -3.84
CA ILE A 700 -47.32 -14.24 -3.13
C ILE A 700 -46.92 -14.25 -1.66
N PRO A 701 -47.55 -13.38 -0.82
CA PRO A 701 -47.21 -13.33 0.60
C PRO A 701 -47.56 -14.65 1.30
N GLU A 702 -46.75 -15.07 2.25
CA GLU A 702 -46.95 -16.29 3.05
C GLU A 702 -48.33 -16.30 3.73
N ASN A 703 -48.98 -17.41 3.71
CA ASN A 703 -50.31 -17.60 4.29
C ASN A 703 -51.43 -16.68 3.73
N SER A 704 -51.28 -16.18 2.50
CA SER A 704 -52.31 -15.38 1.81
C SER A 704 -53.21 -16.26 0.97
N TYR A 705 -54.44 -15.78 0.70
CA TYR A 705 -55.38 -16.46 -0.18
C TYR A 705 -55.03 -16.18 -1.64
N PRO A 706 -55.34 -17.10 -2.60
CA PRO A 706 -55.05 -16.96 -4.00
C PRO A 706 -55.60 -15.67 -4.65
N GLU A 707 -56.67 -15.10 -4.11
CA GLU A 707 -57.25 -13.83 -4.58
C GLU A 707 -56.40 -12.61 -4.27
N GLN A 708 -55.45 -12.77 -3.36
CA GLN A 708 -54.51 -11.68 -2.96
C GLN A 708 -53.18 -11.76 -3.72
N TRP A 709 -52.98 -12.80 -4.51
CA TRP A 709 -51.75 -13.05 -5.22
C TRP A 709 -51.64 -12.20 -6.50
N ASP A 710 -50.49 -11.56 -6.70
CA ASP A 710 -50.19 -10.85 -7.94
C ASP A 710 -49.53 -11.79 -8.98
N THR A 711 -50.33 -12.75 -9.45
CA THR A 711 -49.87 -13.78 -10.38
C THR A 711 -49.42 -13.23 -11.72
N LEU A 712 -50.04 -12.13 -12.18
CA LEU A 712 -49.72 -11.50 -13.45
C LEU A 712 -48.35 -10.82 -13.43
N ALA A 713 -48.06 -10.11 -12.34
CA ALA A 713 -46.75 -9.49 -12.14
C ALA A 713 -45.67 -10.56 -11.96
N LEU A 714 -45.92 -11.63 -11.19
CA LEU A 714 -45.00 -12.75 -11.05
C LEU A 714 -44.70 -13.41 -12.39
N ARG A 715 -45.72 -13.73 -13.20
CA ARG A 715 -45.53 -14.33 -14.52
C ARG A 715 -44.67 -13.43 -15.44
N ASN A 716 -44.95 -12.13 -15.44
CA ASN A 716 -44.18 -11.17 -16.23
C ASN A 716 -42.73 -11.07 -15.78
N LYS A 717 -42.47 -11.10 -14.48
CA LYS A 717 -41.12 -11.08 -13.90
C LYS A 717 -40.35 -12.36 -14.23
N ILE A 718 -40.97 -13.52 -14.10
CA ILE A 718 -40.41 -14.82 -14.52
C ILE A 718 -40.06 -14.79 -16.02
N LYS A 719 -40.97 -14.32 -16.86
CA LYS A 719 -40.76 -14.22 -18.30
C LYS A 719 -39.61 -13.28 -18.67
N THR A 720 -39.51 -12.15 -17.98
CA THR A 720 -38.45 -11.15 -18.22
C THR A 720 -37.09 -11.62 -17.72
N ASN A 721 -37.03 -12.17 -16.52
CA ASN A 721 -35.76 -12.53 -15.87
C ASN A 721 -35.26 -13.90 -16.35
N LEU A 722 -36.12 -14.90 -16.40
CA LEU A 722 -35.75 -16.29 -16.67
C LEU A 722 -36.06 -16.74 -18.10
N LEU A 723 -36.78 -15.94 -18.89
CA LEU A 723 -37.25 -16.28 -20.22
C LEU A 723 -38.18 -17.54 -20.26
N ILE A 724 -38.84 -17.81 -19.16
CA ILE A 724 -39.77 -18.94 -18.99
C ILE A 724 -41.21 -18.41 -19.03
N ASP A 725 -42.06 -18.99 -19.84
CA ASP A 725 -43.48 -18.68 -19.82
C ASP A 725 -44.21 -19.72 -18.95
N ALA A 726 -44.20 -19.49 -17.64
CA ALA A 726 -44.86 -20.34 -16.66
C ALA A 726 -46.31 -19.89 -16.50
N PRO A 727 -47.32 -20.80 -16.61
CA PRO A 727 -48.73 -20.46 -16.48
C PRO A 727 -49.16 -20.30 -15.01
N VAL A 728 -48.55 -19.37 -14.32
CA VAL A 728 -48.81 -19.14 -12.86
C VAL A 728 -50.25 -18.80 -12.60
N ASP A 729 -50.88 -18.07 -13.52
CA ASP A 729 -52.29 -17.71 -13.44
C ASP A 729 -53.21 -18.94 -13.44
N GLU A 730 -52.89 -19.96 -14.28
CA GLU A 730 -53.65 -21.22 -14.32
C GLU A 730 -53.46 -22.02 -13.04
N TRP A 731 -52.22 -22.06 -12.50
CA TRP A 731 -51.92 -22.78 -11.24
C TRP A 731 -52.66 -22.18 -10.06
N ALA A 732 -52.70 -20.85 -10.00
CA ALA A 732 -53.38 -20.13 -8.90
C ALA A 732 -54.92 -20.39 -8.89
N GLY A 733 -55.50 -20.82 -10.02
CA GLY A 733 -56.91 -21.21 -10.16
C GLY A 733 -57.18 -22.64 -9.69
N GLU A 734 -56.19 -23.46 -9.34
CA GLU A 734 -56.40 -24.83 -8.88
C GLU A 734 -56.87 -24.85 -7.42
N GLU A 735 -57.87 -25.69 -7.14
CA GLU A 735 -58.50 -25.78 -5.83
C GLU A 735 -57.52 -26.35 -4.79
N GLY A 736 -57.22 -25.60 -3.71
CA GLY A 736 -56.30 -26.00 -2.67
C GLY A 736 -54.81 -25.74 -2.91
N ILE A 737 -54.44 -24.96 -3.94
CA ILE A 737 -53.04 -24.57 -4.22
C ILE A 737 -52.44 -23.73 -3.09
N ALA A 738 -51.23 -24.02 -2.73
CA ALA A 738 -50.42 -23.23 -1.80
C ALA A 738 -49.17 -22.63 -2.49
N GLU A 739 -48.60 -21.61 -1.86
CA GLU A 739 -47.36 -20.98 -2.36
C GLU A 739 -46.21 -21.98 -2.57
N ASP A 740 -46.06 -22.95 -1.66
CA ASP A 740 -45.04 -24.01 -1.74
C ASP A 740 -45.16 -24.87 -3.01
N GLU A 741 -46.41 -25.13 -3.46
CA GLU A 741 -46.62 -25.90 -4.68
C GLU A 741 -46.21 -25.11 -5.94
N ILE A 742 -46.44 -23.80 -5.97
CA ILE A 742 -45.95 -22.93 -7.05
C ILE A 742 -44.43 -22.91 -7.08
N ILE A 743 -43.77 -22.78 -5.92
CA ILE A 743 -42.31 -22.85 -5.77
C ILE A 743 -41.79 -24.20 -6.30
N ALA A 744 -42.41 -25.31 -5.89
CA ALA A 744 -42.01 -26.65 -6.32
C ALA A 744 -42.13 -26.87 -7.83
N ARG A 745 -43.21 -26.35 -8.45
CA ARG A 745 -43.41 -26.43 -9.89
C ARG A 745 -42.37 -25.59 -10.66
N LEU A 746 -42.07 -24.38 -10.20
CA LEU A 746 -41.06 -23.54 -10.80
C LEU A 746 -39.64 -24.15 -10.69
N LYS A 747 -39.27 -24.69 -9.52
CA LYS A 747 -38.03 -25.42 -9.33
C LYS A 747 -37.89 -26.56 -10.31
N LYS A 748 -38.96 -27.37 -10.44
CA LYS A 748 -38.98 -28.51 -11.37
C LYS A 748 -38.82 -28.10 -12.84
N ILE A 749 -39.45 -27.01 -13.29
CA ILE A 749 -39.30 -26.49 -14.66
C ILE A 749 -37.86 -26.07 -14.94
N ILE A 750 -37.25 -25.34 -13.99
CA ILE A 750 -35.87 -24.86 -14.16
C ILE A 750 -34.89 -26.04 -14.15
N ASP A 751 -35.08 -27.02 -13.28
CA ASP A 751 -34.26 -28.23 -13.25
C ASP A 751 -34.35 -29.01 -14.57
N GLN A 752 -35.54 -29.09 -15.17
CA GLN A 752 -35.70 -29.69 -16.48
C GLN A 752 -34.92 -28.93 -17.58
N ILE A 753 -34.94 -27.60 -17.53
CA ILE A 753 -34.20 -26.76 -18.49
C ILE A 753 -32.68 -27.00 -18.32
N MET A 754 -32.19 -27.06 -17.08
CA MET A 754 -30.77 -27.30 -16.82
C MET A 754 -30.36 -28.70 -17.23
N ALA A 755 -31.19 -29.73 -16.95
CA ALA A 755 -30.94 -31.12 -17.37
C ALA A 755 -30.92 -31.26 -18.91
N ILE A 756 -31.76 -30.53 -19.65
CA ILE A 756 -31.71 -30.46 -21.11
C ILE A 756 -30.39 -29.86 -21.60
N LYS A 757 -29.93 -28.77 -20.95
CA LYS A 757 -28.63 -28.16 -21.29
C LYS A 757 -27.46 -29.08 -21.00
N GLU A 758 -27.47 -29.74 -19.85
CA GLU A 758 -26.44 -30.71 -19.47
C GLU A 758 -26.35 -31.88 -20.47
N LYS A 759 -27.51 -32.38 -20.89
CA LYS A 759 -27.57 -33.42 -21.92
C LYS A 759 -27.13 -32.96 -23.32
N LYS A 760 -27.35 -31.65 -23.63
CA LYS A 760 -26.99 -31.05 -24.93
C LYS A 760 -25.51 -30.73 -25.06
N TYR A 761 -24.87 -30.24 -23.98
CA TYR A 761 -23.50 -29.71 -24.00
C TYR A 761 -22.48 -30.59 -23.29
N GLY A 762 -22.90 -31.52 -22.45
CA GLY A 762 -22.09 -32.36 -21.60
C GLY A 762 -21.89 -31.78 -20.20
N GLU A 763 -21.87 -32.65 -19.23
CA GLU A 763 -21.77 -32.30 -17.80
C GLU A 763 -20.52 -31.43 -17.50
N GLU A 764 -19.33 -31.88 -17.92
CA GLU A 764 -18.07 -31.19 -17.67
C GLU A 764 -18.03 -29.75 -18.21
N VAL A 765 -18.63 -29.54 -19.39
CA VAL A 765 -18.70 -28.20 -20.01
C VAL A 765 -19.66 -27.30 -19.24
N ILE A 766 -20.79 -27.83 -18.79
CA ILE A 766 -21.76 -27.05 -17.99
C ILE A 766 -21.16 -26.66 -16.65
N ARG A 767 -20.44 -27.58 -15.93
CA ARG A 767 -19.76 -27.24 -14.65
C ARG A 767 -18.77 -26.09 -14.83
N LYS A 768 -17.95 -26.12 -15.91
CA LYS A 768 -17.03 -25.02 -16.21
C LYS A 768 -17.75 -23.69 -16.48
N ILE A 769 -18.87 -23.73 -17.17
CA ILE A 769 -19.68 -22.52 -17.45
C ILE A 769 -20.32 -22.00 -16.16
N GLU A 770 -20.90 -22.86 -15.36
CA GLU A 770 -21.48 -22.54 -14.05
C GLU A 770 -20.45 -21.79 -13.17
N LYS A 771 -19.27 -22.36 -13.00
CA LYS A 771 -18.17 -21.74 -12.27
C LYS A 771 -17.76 -20.38 -12.87
N THR A 772 -17.57 -20.33 -14.19
CA THR A 772 -17.13 -19.09 -14.87
C THR A 772 -18.16 -17.97 -14.71
N VAL A 773 -19.45 -18.27 -14.93
CA VAL A 773 -20.53 -17.30 -14.80
C VAL A 773 -20.64 -16.81 -13.36
N LEU A 774 -20.61 -17.72 -12.38
CA LEU A 774 -20.70 -17.37 -10.97
C LEU A 774 -19.57 -16.44 -10.54
N LEU A 775 -18.30 -16.78 -10.85
CA LEU A 775 -17.15 -15.96 -10.51
C LEU A 775 -17.18 -14.60 -11.22
N GLN A 776 -17.56 -14.55 -12.50
CA GLN A 776 -17.65 -13.29 -13.24
C GLN A 776 -18.72 -12.34 -12.68
N VAL A 777 -19.92 -12.88 -12.39
CA VAL A 777 -21.00 -12.08 -11.81
C VAL A 777 -20.62 -11.59 -10.43
N LEU A 778 -20.04 -12.46 -9.58
CA LEU A 778 -19.54 -12.09 -8.26
C LEU A 778 -18.51 -10.95 -8.36
N ASP A 779 -17.54 -11.06 -9.26
CA ASP A 779 -16.50 -10.04 -9.43
C ASP A 779 -17.06 -8.69 -9.89
N ILE A 780 -18.07 -8.70 -10.75
CA ILE A 780 -18.74 -7.46 -11.22
C ILE A 780 -19.50 -6.81 -10.04
N LEU A 781 -20.32 -7.60 -9.33
CA LEU A 781 -21.13 -7.08 -8.24
C LEU A 781 -20.27 -6.64 -7.05
N TRP A 782 -19.17 -7.36 -6.77
CA TRP A 782 -18.23 -6.97 -5.72
C TRP A 782 -17.54 -5.64 -6.02
N ARG A 783 -17.12 -5.40 -7.26
CA ARG A 783 -16.56 -4.09 -7.68
C ARG A 783 -17.56 -2.96 -7.56
N GLU A 784 -18.81 -3.18 -7.99
CA GLU A 784 -19.86 -2.19 -7.77
C GLU A 784 -20.10 -1.92 -6.29
N HIS A 785 -20.07 -2.96 -5.45
CA HIS A 785 -20.25 -2.84 -4.01
C HIS A 785 -19.13 -2.04 -3.36
N LEU A 786 -17.86 -2.31 -3.69
CA LEU A 786 -16.72 -1.52 -3.22
C LEU A 786 -16.88 -0.03 -3.57
N SER A 787 -17.29 0.27 -4.78
CA SER A 787 -17.56 1.66 -5.21
C SER A 787 -18.69 2.31 -4.38
N ARG A 788 -19.77 1.58 -4.10
CA ARG A 788 -20.87 2.08 -3.27
C ARG A 788 -20.45 2.31 -1.82
N LEU A 789 -19.65 1.41 -1.25
CA LEU A 789 -19.09 1.58 0.10
C LEU A 789 -18.17 2.79 0.21
N GLU A 790 -17.34 3.06 -0.81
CA GLU A 790 -16.48 4.24 -0.88
C GLU A 790 -17.32 5.54 -0.87
N HIS A 791 -18.36 5.58 -1.71
CA HIS A 791 -19.29 6.72 -1.75
C HIS A 791 -20.05 6.88 -0.43
N LEU A 792 -20.49 5.76 0.18
CA LEU A 792 -21.15 5.78 1.49
C LEU A 792 -20.22 6.33 2.56
N ARG A 793 -18.95 5.90 2.61
CA ARG A 793 -17.96 6.39 3.57
C ARG A 793 -17.79 7.91 3.50
N THR A 794 -17.80 8.46 2.29
CA THR A 794 -17.66 9.92 2.08
C THR A 794 -18.92 10.66 2.53
N SER A 795 -20.11 10.10 2.25
CA SER A 795 -21.38 10.77 2.54
C SER A 795 -21.82 10.65 4.00
N VAL A 796 -21.49 9.56 4.68
CA VAL A 796 -21.95 9.28 6.06
C VAL A 796 -21.38 10.27 7.07
N SER A 797 -20.20 10.84 6.81
CA SER A 797 -19.57 11.86 7.67
C SER A 797 -20.46 13.11 7.83
N LEU A 798 -21.28 13.45 6.83
CA LEU A 798 -22.21 14.59 6.86
C LEU A 798 -23.36 14.35 7.84
N ARG A 799 -23.71 13.09 8.14
CA ARG A 799 -24.79 12.76 9.10
C ARG A 799 -24.42 13.04 10.55
N GLY A 800 -23.13 13.24 10.84
CA GLY A 800 -22.63 13.71 12.13
C GLY A 800 -23.24 15.05 12.55
N TYR A 801 -23.59 15.92 11.62
CA TYR A 801 -24.31 17.16 11.88
C TYR A 801 -25.73 16.92 12.44
N GLY A 802 -26.37 15.79 12.08
CA GLY A 802 -27.65 15.34 12.60
C GLY A 802 -27.57 14.57 13.93
N GLN A 803 -26.44 14.64 14.66
CA GLN A 803 -26.20 13.97 15.94
C GLN A 803 -26.27 12.43 15.86
N ARG A 804 -26.13 11.84 14.66
CA ARG A 804 -26.02 10.40 14.47
C ARG A 804 -24.54 10.01 14.44
N ASP A 805 -24.22 8.84 14.99
CA ASP A 805 -22.88 8.30 14.93
C ASP A 805 -22.58 7.79 13.50
N PRO A 806 -21.64 8.42 12.76
CA PRO A 806 -21.32 8.05 11.40
C PRO A 806 -20.90 6.59 11.23
N LEU A 807 -20.21 6.01 12.21
CA LEU A 807 -19.75 4.63 12.14
C LEU A 807 -20.91 3.63 12.24
N ASN A 808 -21.87 3.90 13.12
CA ASN A 808 -23.04 3.04 13.27
C ASN A 808 -23.97 3.11 12.04
N GLU A 809 -24.16 4.30 11.47
CA GLU A 809 -24.90 4.46 10.21
C GLU A 809 -24.19 3.71 9.06
N TYR A 810 -22.86 3.85 8.97
CA TYR A 810 -22.07 3.12 7.97
C TYR A 810 -22.21 1.61 8.12
N LYS A 811 -22.16 1.07 9.34
CA LYS A 811 -22.34 -0.37 9.60
C LYS A 811 -23.70 -0.86 9.12
N THR A 812 -24.78 -0.13 9.45
CA THR A 812 -26.14 -0.52 9.08
C THR A 812 -26.32 -0.50 7.57
N GLU A 813 -25.95 0.60 6.91
CA GLU A 813 -26.16 0.73 5.46
C GLU A 813 -25.24 -0.16 4.65
N SER A 814 -23.99 -0.38 5.10
CA SER A 814 -23.09 -1.31 4.43
C SER A 814 -23.60 -2.76 4.49
N PHE A 815 -24.27 -3.13 5.60
CA PHE A 815 -24.92 -4.44 5.72
C PHE A 815 -26.10 -4.57 4.74
N GLU A 816 -26.95 -3.56 4.64
CA GLU A 816 -28.07 -3.53 3.68
C GLU A 816 -27.57 -3.60 2.22
N LEU A 817 -26.52 -2.87 1.90
CA LEU A 817 -25.87 -2.92 0.57
C LEU A 817 -25.32 -4.32 0.28
N PHE A 818 -24.73 -4.98 1.28
CA PHE A 818 -24.20 -6.33 1.14
C PHE A 818 -25.31 -7.37 0.95
N GLN A 819 -26.40 -7.27 1.69
CA GLN A 819 -27.59 -8.14 1.49
C GLN A 819 -28.16 -7.96 0.08
N SER A 820 -28.27 -6.71 -0.39
CA SER A 820 -28.69 -6.42 -1.76
C SER A 820 -27.77 -7.03 -2.81
N LEU A 821 -26.44 -7.05 -2.56
CA LEU A 821 -25.47 -7.72 -3.43
C LEU A 821 -25.76 -9.21 -3.52
N LEU A 822 -25.99 -9.89 -2.40
CA LEU A 822 -26.26 -11.33 -2.36
C LEU A 822 -27.54 -11.70 -3.11
N ILE A 823 -28.60 -10.91 -2.96
CA ILE A 823 -29.87 -11.09 -3.68
C ILE A 823 -29.61 -10.93 -5.19
N ARG A 824 -28.93 -9.85 -5.61
CA ARG A 824 -28.60 -9.62 -7.01
C ARG A 824 -27.69 -10.71 -7.60
N LEU A 825 -26.79 -11.27 -6.80
CA LEU A 825 -25.92 -12.36 -7.21
C LEU A 825 -26.76 -13.59 -7.60
N ARG A 826 -27.71 -14.02 -6.74
CA ARG A 826 -28.61 -15.14 -7.00
C ARG A 826 -29.45 -14.91 -8.26
N GLU A 827 -30.04 -13.72 -8.40
CA GLU A 827 -30.83 -13.33 -9.57
C GLU A 827 -30.01 -13.39 -10.87
N GLN A 828 -28.86 -12.72 -10.90
CA GLN A 828 -28.05 -12.59 -12.11
C GLN A 828 -27.41 -13.92 -12.54
N VAL A 829 -26.88 -14.69 -11.58
CA VAL A 829 -26.30 -16.01 -11.90
C VAL A 829 -27.38 -16.93 -12.48
N THR A 830 -28.54 -17.01 -11.85
CA THR A 830 -29.65 -17.84 -12.34
C THR A 830 -30.12 -17.39 -13.72
N ALA A 831 -30.33 -16.09 -13.93
CA ALA A 831 -30.74 -15.55 -15.22
C ALA A 831 -29.69 -15.78 -16.32
N HIS A 832 -28.40 -15.60 -16.05
CA HIS A 832 -27.35 -15.83 -17.04
C HIS A 832 -27.22 -17.30 -17.42
N LEU A 833 -27.27 -18.22 -16.45
CA LEU A 833 -27.18 -19.66 -16.72
C LEU A 833 -28.35 -20.18 -17.54
N ILE A 834 -29.56 -19.63 -17.31
CA ILE A 834 -30.74 -19.98 -18.13
C ILE A 834 -30.62 -19.42 -19.56
N ARG A 835 -30.02 -18.24 -19.76
CA ARG A 835 -29.85 -17.59 -21.05
C ARG A 835 -28.66 -18.07 -21.88
N VAL A 836 -27.63 -18.62 -21.25
CA VAL A 836 -26.39 -19.04 -21.93
C VAL A 836 -26.69 -20.10 -22.99
N GLU A 837 -26.27 -19.82 -24.24
CA GLU A 837 -26.20 -20.75 -25.34
C GLU A 837 -24.79 -20.87 -25.89
N ILE A 838 -24.27 -22.09 -26.02
CA ILE A 838 -22.95 -22.34 -26.56
C ILE A 838 -23.01 -22.37 -28.07
N VAL A 839 -22.35 -21.39 -28.72
CA VAL A 839 -22.19 -21.37 -30.19
C VAL A 839 -20.87 -22.04 -30.55
N LYS A 840 -20.89 -23.11 -31.30
CA LYS A 840 -19.65 -23.73 -31.80
C LYS A 840 -18.90 -22.76 -32.69
N LYS A 841 -17.57 -22.76 -32.63
CA LYS A 841 -16.68 -21.81 -33.32
C LYS A 841 -16.89 -21.80 -34.85
N GLU A 842 -17.30 -22.94 -35.45
CA GLU A 842 -17.67 -23.08 -36.84
C GLU A 842 -18.87 -22.19 -37.26
N ASN A 843 -19.79 -21.89 -36.32
CA ASN A 843 -20.93 -21.02 -36.57
C ASN A 843 -20.65 -19.53 -36.37
N LEU A 844 -19.54 -19.20 -35.74
CA LEU A 844 -19.09 -17.79 -35.55
C LEU A 844 -18.43 -17.26 -36.82
N GLU A 845 -17.64 -18.09 -37.51
CA GLU A 845 -17.01 -17.73 -38.78
C GLU A 845 -18.06 -17.53 -39.86
N THR A 846 -19.06 -18.41 -39.95
CA THR A 846 -20.19 -18.24 -40.90
C THR A 846 -21.07 -17.03 -40.56
N LYS A 847 -21.35 -16.76 -39.28
CA LYS A 847 -22.13 -15.55 -38.89
C LYS A 847 -21.33 -14.24 -39.00
N SER A 848 -20.00 -14.25 -38.86
CA SER A 848 -19.18 -13.09 -39.16
C SER A 848 -19.11 -12.84 -40.68
N GLU A 849 -18.98 -13.88 -41.51
CA GLU A 849 -19.04 -13.77 -42.97
C GLU A 849 -20.42 -13.31 -43.46
N GLU A 850 -21.51 -13.81 -42.86
CA GLU A 850 -22.87 -13.35 -43.17
C GLU A 850 -23.13 -11.88 -42.72
N ARG A 851 -22.58 -11.44 -41.57
CA ARG A 851 -22.65 -10.05 -41.16
C ARG A 851 -21.81 -9.13 -42.04
N GLU A 852 -20.59 -9.51 -42.36
CA GLU A 852 -19.74 -8.75 -43.30
C GLU A 852 -20.35 -8.73 -44.71
N ALA A 853 -20.97 -9.84 -45.16
CA ALA A 853 -21.70 -9.87 -46.42
C ALA A 853 -22.95 -9.00 -46.37
N SER A 854 -23.68 -8.94 -45.25
CA SER A 854 -24.88 -8.11 -45.09
C SER A 854 -24.54 -6.61 -44.93
N GLU A 855 -23.43 -6.30 -44.25
CA GLU A 855 -22.94 -4.91 -44.14
C GLU A 855 -22.36 -4.42 -45.49
N SER A 856 -21.63 -5.28 -46.20
CA SER A 856 -21.17 -4.96 -47.55
C SER A 856 -22.31 -4.83 -48.56
N ALA A 857 -23.40 -5.60 -48.38
CA ALA A 857 -24.62 -5.43 -49.18
C ALA A 857 -25.37 -4.15 -48.83
N LYS A 858 -25.47 -3.79 -47.54
CA LYS A 858 -26.04 -2.50 -47.11
C LYS A 858 -25.22 -1.30 -47.59
N GLN A 859 -23.89 -1.38 -47.52
CA GLN A 859 -23.02 -0.35 -48.06
C GLN A 859 -23.08 -0.21 -49.60
N LYS A 860 -23.34 -1.33 -50.33
CA LYS A 860 -23.59 -1.28 -51.77
C LYS A 860 -24.97 -0.69 -52.13
N ILE A 861 -25.99 -0.93 -51.29
CA ILE A 861 -27.31 -0.33 -51.46
C ILE A 861 -27.28 1.16 -51.13
N GLU A 862 -26.61 1.59 -50.10
CA GLU A 862 -26.40 3.01 -49.75
C GLU A 862 -25.54 3.75 -50.80
N LYS A 863 -24.55 3.09 -51.39
CA LYS A 863 -23.78 3.66 -52.50
C LYS A 863 -24.60 3.82 -53.76
N ASN A 864 -25.52 2.89 -54.04
CA ASN A 864 -26.44 3.01 -55.23
C ASN A 864 -27.57 4.00 -55.04
N GLN A 865 -28.02 4.28 -53.79
CA GLN A 865 -29.03 5.31 -53.52
C GLN A 865 -28.46 6.73 -53.47
N LYS A 866 -27.14 6.92 -53.28
CA LYS A 866 -26.43 8.20 -53.33
C LYS A 866 -25.95 8.60 -54.74
N GLN A 867 -26.15 7.76 -55.77
CA GLN A 867 -25.75 8.09 -57.15
C GLN A 867 -26.84 8.79 -57.99
N THR A 868 -27.99 9.14 -57.43
CA THR A 868 -29.08 9.80 -58.18
C THR A 868 -29.40 11.24 -57.72
N ASN A 869 -28.57 11.91 -56.95
CA ASN A 869 -28.76 13.36 -56.77
C ASN A 869 -27.44 14.06 -56.47
N SER A 870 -27.19 15.03 -57.34
CA SER A 870 -26.23 16.15 -57.27
C SER A 870 -24.76 15.83 -57.52
N THR A 871 -24.28 16.19 -58.66
CA THR A 871 -22.92 16.56 -59.03
C THR A 871 -22.45 17.80 -58.30
N PRO A 872 -21.33 17.72 -57.55
CA PRO A 872 -20.41 18.81 -57.45
C PRO A 872 -19.12 18.47 -58.22
N SER A 873 -18.69 19.40 -59.04
CA SER A 873 -17.47 19.37 -59.86
C SER A 873 -16.26 19.04 -59.01
N ALA A 874 -15.61 17.92 -59.34
CA ALA A 874 -14.31 17.52 -58.73
C ALA A 874 -13.25 18.54 -59.16
N VAL A 875 -12.76 19.32 -58.26
CA VAL A 875 -11.52 20.10 -58.42
C VAL A 875 -10.39 19.10 -58.60
N LYS A 876 -9.78 19.08 -59.80
CA LYS A 876 -8.56 18.29 -60.02
C LYS A 876 -7.45 18.81 -59.10
N PRO A 877 -6.69 17.95 -58.40
CA PRO A 877 -5.59 18.42 -57.54
C PRO A 877 -4.54 19.15 -58.37
N ASN A 878 -4.14 20.33 -57.86
CA ASN A 878 -3.09 21.11 -58.50
C ASN A 878 -1.75 20.45 -58.19
N ILE A 879 -1.05 19.94 -59.22
CA ILE A 879 0.20 19.18 -59.08
C ILE A 879 1.32 20.00 -58.42
N LEU A 880 1.19 21.32 -58.33
CA LEU A 880 2.17 22.23 -57.75
C LEU A 880 1.86 22.68 -56.31
N ASP A 881 0.70 22.31 -55.74
CA ASP A 881 0.34 22.72 -54.39
C ASP A 881 0.10 21.51 -53.47
N PRO A 882 1.06 21.24 -52.52
CA PRO A 882 0.99 20.10 -51.61
C PRO A 882 -0.27 20.06 -50.72
N LYS A 883 -0.92 21.20 -50.48
CA LYS A 883 -2.11 21.33 -49.63
C LYS A 883 -3.35 20.70 -50.28
N THR A 884 -3.32 20.43 -51.60
CA THR A 884 -4.43 19.84 -52.34
C THR A 884 -4.40 18.30 -52.36
N PHE A 885 -3.34 17.67 -51.86
CA PHE A 885 -3.13 16.21 -51.94
C PHE A 885 -3.93 15.38 -50.92
N GLY A 886 -4.58 15.99 -49.93
CA GLY A 886 -5.31 15.27 -48.87
C GLY A 886 -4.34 14.48 -47.93
N LYS A 887 -4.84 13.49 -47.20
CA LYS A 887 -4.03 12.64 -46.34
C LYS A 887 -3.30 11.56 -47.14
N VAL A 888 -2.03 11.79 -47.43
CA VAL A 888 -1.16 10.83 -48.15
C VAL A 888 -0.19 10.16 -47.16
N GLY A 889 -0.09 8.84 -47.18
CA GLY A 889 0.82 8.08 -46.33
C GLY A 889 2.27 8.35 -46.68
N ARG A 890 3.13 8.50 -45.68
CA ARG A 890 4.58 8.89 -45.88
C ARG A 890 5.36 7.96 -46.81
N ASN A 891 4.98 6.69 -46.91
CA ASN A 891 5.65 5.66 -47.71
C ASN A 891 4.99 5.38 -49.09
N THR A 892 3.83 6.00 -49.40
CA THR A 892 3.17 5.85 -50.67
C THR A 892 3.82 6.72 -51.76
N PRO A 893 3.71 6.36 -53.07
CA PRO A 893 4.17 7.20 -54.17
C PRO A 893 3.54 8.58 -54.09
N CYS A 894 4.32 9.63 -54.38
CA CYS A 894 3.83 11.01 -54.29
C CYS A 894 2.77 11.27 -55.38
N PRO A 895 1.62 11.86 -55.05
CA PRO A 895 0.57 12.18 -56.03
C PRO A 895 1.00 13.12 -57.17
N CYS A 896 2.16 13.82 -57.04
CA CYS A 896 2.70 14.67 -58.09
C CYS A 896 3.24 13.91 -59.30
N GLY A 897 3.26 12.58 -59.28
CA GLY A 897 3.75 11.77 -60.42
C GLY A 897 5.28 11.64 -60.51
N SER A 898 6.05 12.09 -59.54
CA SER A 898 7.53 12.04 -59.53
C SER A 898 8.14 10.65 -59.36
N GLY A 899 7.33 9.62 -59.10
CA GLY A 899 7.80 8.27 -58.81
C GLY A 899 8.49 8.09 -57.44
N LYS A 900 8.74 9.18 -56.70
CA LYS A 900 9.35 9.12 -55.34
C LYS A 900 8.30 8.91 -54.27
N LYS A 901 8.67 8.28 -53.15
CA LYS A 901 7.80 8.20 -51.98
C LYS A 901 7.47 9.60 -51.43
N PHE A 902 6.27 9.82 -50.93
CA PHE A 902 5.80 11.13 -50.46
C PHE A 902 6.78 11.80 -49.49
N LYS A 903 7.39 11.06 -48.55
CA LYS A 903 8.36 11.54 -47.62
C LYS A 903 9.69 12.03 -48.26
N HIS A 904 9.97 11.67 -49.48
CA HIS A 904 11.17 12.08 -50.24
C HIS A 904 10.83 13.06 -51.40
N CYS A 905 9.63 13.62 -51.41
CA CYS A 905 9.14 14.58 -52.39
C CYS A 905 8.39 15.72 -51.67
N HIS A 906 7.08 15.79 -51.72
CA HIS A 906 6.31 16.90 -51.12
C HIS A 906 6.01 16.70 -49.63
N GLY A 907 6.39 15.61 -49.01
CA GLY A 907 6.31 15.35 -47.59
C GLY A 907 7.66 15.42 -46.84
N SER A 908 8.63 16.14 -47.39
CA SER A 908 9.97 16.29 -46.82
C SER A 908 10.18 17.58 -46.03
N ALA A 909 9.09 18.21 -45.55
CA ALA A 909 9.15 19.39 -44.68
C ALA A 909 8.93 19.00 -43.22
#